data_c87f050af0e5cfcbfd8424dd069a259d
#
_entry.id   c87f050af0e5cfcbfd8424dd069a259d
#
_cell.length_a   1.000
_cell.length_b   1.000
_cell.length_c   1.000
_cell.angle_alpha   90.00
_cell.angle_beta   90.00
_cell.angle_gamma   90.00
#
_symmetry.space_group_name_H-M   'P 1'
#
loop_
_entity.id
_entity.type
_entity.pdbx_description
1 polymer ?
#
loop_
_entity_poly.entity_id
_entity_poly.type
_entity_poly.pdbx_seq_one_letter_code
_entity_poly.pdbx_strand_id
1 'polypeptide(L)'
;MVKRGRIVAFFLLVLLVFSTIGTTMTGITKDIKLGLDLQGGFEILYKVSPAKKGDVIDKKALNSTVEALRQRVDVLGVSEPSIQIEGNDRIRVQLAGVTNQKQARDLLSTQANLTFRDVNDKVLMDGTDLAQGGAKQSFDQSNQPSVSLKLKNAKKFEKITRELSQKPAPNNLIVIWLDYEEGKDSYQKEATKQNPKYLSAASVSSVLTQPDVEISGGNFTVKSATQLAELLNAGSLPVKLDELYSTSVGAQFGEEALHTTILAGIIGIGIIFLYMLFFYRLPGLIAIITLSFYIYLNLVVFDLMHVVMTLPGIAALILGVGMAVDANIITYERIKDELKTGRSVISAYRAGNRRSLATIFDANITTMLAALVLFFYGQSSVKGFATTLMIGIVLSFVTAVYGTRLLMSLLVNSRWFDKKPGYFGVKKEQIHDLSKDDGTTVLPTAWDKLDFVKYRKAFFTFSSVLVIIGIISVVVFRLNLGIDFTSGTRIEIPANHTVTQSEIQREMKSINIKTDDVVITGKGNDTGVVRVVGVLNKKEIANLKDHFKDKYGSEPNVSTVSPTVGKELAKNAMMAIAIASIGIIIYVTIRFEFYMALAAVLALLHDAFFIVTVFSLTKLEVDLTFIAAVLTIVGYSINDTIVTFDRIRENMQKFKSKTFDDLAFIVNLSLRETFTRSMNTVLTVVIAVVALLLFGSESIQNFSIALLVGLILGAYSSVFIAAQLWLVWKGKQLKREEQKEVESK
;
A
#
# COMPACT_ATOMS: atom_id res chain seq x y z
N MET A 1 2.67 -48.43 20.87
CA MET A 1 1.36 -48.56 20.19
C MET A 1 1.03 -47.25 19.47
N VAL A 2 0.50 -47.34 18.25
CA VAL A 2 0.02 -46.15 17.49
C VAL A 2 -1.29 -45.67 18.10
N LYS A 3 -1.36 -44.36 18.44
CA LYS A 3 -2.58 -43.75 19.01
C LYS A 3 -3.51 -43.29 17.89
N ARG A 4 -4.36 -44.18 17.38
CA ARG A 4 -5.27 -43.95 16.24
C ARG A 4 -6.20 -42.74 16.42
N GLY A 5 -6.68 -42.46 17.65
CA GLY A 5 -7.55 -41.32 17.92
C GLY A 5 -6.92 -39.96 17.56
N ARG A 6 -5.60 -39.80 17.69
CA ARG A 6 -4.90 -38.55 17.27
C ARG A 6 -4.82 -38.36 15.77
N ILE A 7 -4.72 -39.47 15.04
CA ILE A 7 -4.76 -39.46 13.57
C ILE A 7 -6.14 -39.03 13.09
N VAL A 8 -7.20 -39.64 13.70
CA VAL A 8 -8.59 -39.26 13.41
C VAL A 8 -8.82 -37.77 13.72
N ALA A 9 -8.38 -37.31 14.90
CA ALA A 9 -8.48 -35.89 15.27
C ALA A 9 -7.77 -34.97 14.26
N PHE A 10 -6.61 -35.36 13.73
CA PHE A 10 -5.90 -34.62 12.66
C PHE A 10 -6.78 -34.50 11.41
N PHE A 11 -7.30 -35.62 10.89
CA PHE A 11 -8.13 -35.60 9.68
C PHE A 11 -9.47 -34.86 9.89
N LEU A 12 -10.09 -34.98 11.05
CA LEU A 12 -11.30 -34.21 11.38
C LEU A 12 -11.05 -32.71 11.40
N LEU A 13 -9.91 -32.28 11.96
CA LEU A 13 -9.55 -30.88 12.01
C LEU A 13 -9.22 -30.34 10.61
N VAL A 14 -8.53 -31.11 9.78
CA VAL A 14 -8.26 -30.77 8.38
C VAL A 14 -9.56 -30.68 7.58
N LEU A 15 -10.47 -31.64 7.76
CA LEU A 15 -11.78 -31.62 7.11
C LEU A 15 -12.60 -30.39 7.52
N LEU A 16 -12.59 -30.05 8.82
CA LEU A 16 -13.28 -28.86 9.34
C LEU A 16 -12.72 -27.59 8.67
N VAL A 17 -11.40 -27.43 8.61
CA VAL A 17 -10.75 -26.27 7.97
C VAL A 17 -11.17 -26.14 6.52
N PHE A 18 -11.05 -27.20 5.71
CA PHE A 18 -11.39 -27.13 4.29
C PHE A 18 -12.91 -27.02 4.05
N SER A 19 -13.74 -27.61 4.90
CA SER A 19 -15.20 -27.43 4.84
C SER A 19 -15.57 -25.97 5.12
N THR A 20 -14.98 -25.36 6.14
CA THR A 20 -15.21 -23.93 6.46
C THR A 20 -14.78 -23.04 5.29
N ILE A 21 -13.59 -23.25 4.75
CA ILE A 21 -13.11 -22.50 3.58
C ILE A 21 -14.08 -22.68 2.40
N GLY A 22 -14.46 -23.92 2.07
CA GLY A 22 -15.30 -24.21 0.91
C GLY A 22 -16.73 -23.65 1.01
N THR A 23 -17.29 -23.54 2.21
CA THR A 23 -18.66 -23.04 2.42
C THR A 23 -18.76 -21.52 2.51
N THR A 24 -17.73 -20.83 3.02
CA THR A 24 -17.81 -19.40 3.33
C THR A 24 -16.98 -18.51 2.40
N MET A 25 -16.00 -19.06 1.67
CA MET A 25 -15.07 -18.30 0.85
C MET A 25 -15.76 -17.41 -0.19
N THR A 26 -16.81 -17.94 -0.86
CA THR A 26 -17.53 -17.19 -1.92
C THR A 26 -18.32 -16.00 -1.37
N GLY A 27 -18.85 -16.09 -0.14
CA GLY A 27 -19.49 -14.96 0.54
C GLY A 27 -18.45 -13.88 0.87
N ILE A 28 -17.40 -14.26 1.59
CA ILE A 28 -16.35 -13.35 2.05
C ILE A 28 -15.69 -12.59 0.87
N THR A 29 -15.37 -13.30 -0.22
CA THR A 29 -14.72 -12.64 -1.37
C THR A 29 -15.62 -11.64 -2.10
N LYS A 30 -16.95 -11.76 -2.00
CA LYS A 30 -17.91 -10.80 -2.57
C LYS A 30 -18.08 -9.55 -1.70
N ASP A 31 -17.94 -9.72 -0.38
CA ASP A 31 -18.19 -8.65 0.59
C ASP A 31 -16.93 -7.79 0.85
N ILE A 32 -15.73 -8.26 0.42
CA ILE A 32 -14.49 -7.50 0.54
C ILE A 32 -14.55 -6.24 -0.33
N LYS A 33 -14.32 -5.08 0.31
CA LYS A 33 -14.25 -3.79 -0.35
C LYS A 33 -12.96 -3.66 -1.16
N LEU A 34 -13.10 -3.36 -2.44
CA LEU A 34 -11.96 -3.14 -3.33
C LEU A 34 -11.61 -1.65 -3.40
N GLY A 35 -10.33 -1.34 -3.48
CA GLY A 35 -9.82 0.00 -3.61
C GLY A 35 -9.96 0.56 -5.02
N LEU A 36 -9.67 1.85 -5.13
CA LEU A 36 -9.65 2.61 -6.36
C LEU A 36 -8.81 1.95 -7.47
N ASP A 37 -7.67 1.40 -7.10
CA ASP A 37 -6.70 0.74 -7.97
C ASP A 37 -7.16 -0.62 -8.51
N LEU A 38 -8.29 -1.15 -8.01
CA LEU A 38 -8.87 -2.44 -8.38
C LEU A 38 -10.25 -2.35 -9.04
N GLN A 39 -11.03 -1.31 -8.76
CA GLN A 39 -12.37 -1.09 -9.33
C GLN A 39 -12.45 0.12 -10.25
N GLY A 40 -11.36 0.90 -10.31
CA GLY A 40 -11.42 2.21 -10.92
C GLY A 40 -12.13 3.23 -10.03
N GLY A 41 -12.15 4.49 -10.47
CA GLY A 41 -12.71 5.61 -9.75
C GLY A 41 -11.71 6.74 -9.56
N PHE A 42 -11.84 7.53 -8.50
CA PHE A 42 -10.88 8.60 -8.20
C PHE A 42 -10.74 8.90 -6.71
N GLU A 43 -9.60 9.49 -6.38
CA GLU A 43 -9.27 10.02 -5.06
C GLU A 43 -8.89 11.47 -5.20
N ILE A 44 -9.37 12.32 -4.28
CA ILE A 44 -8.99 13.73 -4.20
C ILE A 44 -8.68 14.08 -2.75
N LEU A 45 -7.56 14.78 -2.55
CA LEU A 45 -7.25 15.45 -1.29
C LEU A 45 -7.54 16.94 -1.43
N TYR A 46 -8.52 17.40 -0.69
CA TYR A 46 -8.88 18.80 -0.63
C TYR A 46 -8.21 19.50 0.54
N LYS A 47 -7.71 20.72 0.29
CA LYS A 47 -7.47 21.71 1.34
C LYS A 47 -8.76 22.45 1.62
N VAL A 48 -9.10 22.55 2.90
CA VAL A 48 -10.26 23.26 3.37
C VAL A 48 -9.86 24.68 3.72
N SER A 49 -10.50 25.65 3.06
CA SER A 49 -10.25 27.08 3.25
C SER A 49 -11.55 27.78 3.67
N PRO A 50 -11.50 28.90 4.41
CA PRO A 50 -12.69 29.65 4.80
C PRO A 50 -13.51 30.10 3.57
N ALA A 51 -14.83 29.93 3.61
CA ALA A 51 -15.72 30.40 2.58
C ALA A 51 -15.85 31.94 2.59
N LYS A 52 -15.81 32.54 3.79
CA LYS A 52 -15.85 33.98 4.01
C LYS A 52 -14.64 34.46 4.79
N LYS A 53 -14.22 35.71 4.54
CA LYS A 53 -13.11 36.35 5.28
C LYS A 53 -13.49 36.44 6.76
N GLY A 54 -12.71 35.78 7.65
CA GLY A 54 -12.95 35.78 9.09
C GLY A 54 -13.49 34.47 9.66
N ASP A 55 -13.95 33.54 8.82
CA ASP A 55 -14.34 32.19 9.27
C ASP A 55 -13.10 31.38 9.68
N VAL A 56 -13.24 30.58 10.73
CA VAL A 56 -12.18 29.71 11.26
C VAL A 56 -12.48 28.27 10.87
N ILE A 57 -11.50 27.58 10.35
CA ILE A 57 -11.59 26.14 10.08
C ILE A 57 -11.32 25.40 11.39
N ASP A 58 -12.37 24.92 12.01
CA ASP A 58 -12.33 24.08 13.20
C ASP A 58 -12.82 22.65 12.90
N LYS A 59 -12.74 21.77 13.90
CA LYS A 59 -13.23 20.39 13.77
C LYS A 59 -14.71 20.32 13.39
N LYS A 60 -15.52 21.29 13.82
CA LYS A 60 -16.95 21.32 13.51
C LYS A 60 -17.17 21.66 12.03
N ALA A 61 -16.43 22.63 11.49
CA ALA A 61 -16.46 22.97 10.07
C ALA A 61 -16.03 21.78 9.20
N LEU A 62 -14.96 21.06 9.59
CA LEU A 62 -14.51 19.86 8.90
C LEU A 62 -15.55 18.74 8.92
N ASN A 63 -16.13 18.44 10.09
CA ASN A 63 -17.18 17.41 10.21
C ASN A 63 -18.43 17.76 9.41
N SER A 64 -18.88 19.02 9.44
CA SER A 64 -20.02 19.48 8.63
C SER A 64 -19.74 19.38 7.13
N THR A 65 -18.50 19.64 6.73
CA THR A 65 -18.06 19.48 5.34
C THR A 65 -18.05 18.01 4.92
N VAL A 66 -17.55 17.11 5.77
CA VAL A 66 -17.58 15.65 5.52
C VAL A 66 -19.01 15.16 5.34
N GLU A 67 -19.94 15.61 6.19
CA GLU A 67 -21.34 15.22 6.09
C GLU A 67 -21.98 15.74 4.81
N ALA A 68 -21.72 17.00 4.43
CA ALA A 68 -22.21 17.56 3.17
C ALA A 68 -21.62 16.83 1.94
N LEU A 69 -20.32 16.46 1.98
CA LEU A 69 -19.69 15.67 0.93
C LEU A 69 -20.31 14.27 0.84
N ARG A 70 -20.62 13.63 1.99
CA ARG A 70 -21.27 12.33 2.03
C ARG A 70 -22.65 12.37 1.36
N GLN A 71 -23.48 13.35 1.70
CA GLN A 71 -24.79 13.54 1.07
C GLN A 71 -24.70 13.73 -0.45
N ARG A 72 -23.65 14.43 -0.92
CA ARG A 72 -23.42 14.61 -2.37
C ARG A 72 -23.01 13.31 -3.06
N VAL A 73 -22.23 12.48 -2.39
CA VAL A 73 -21.81 11.18 -2.93
C VAL A 73 -22.97 10.19 -2.96
N ASP A 74 -23.87 10.23 -1.95
CA ASP A 74 -25.07 9.40 -1.93
C ASP A 74 -25.97 9.65 -3.15
N VAL A 75 -26.04 10.91 -3.62
CA VAL A 75 -26.76 11.28 -4.86
C VAL A 75 -26.16 10.62 -6.10
N LEU A 76 -24.84 10.37 -6.10
CA LEU A 76 -24.15 9.68 -7.21
C LEU A 76 -24.40 8.17 -7.23
N GLY A 77 -25.07 7.63 -6.22
CA GLY A 77 -25.32 6.20 -6.08
C GLY A 77 -24.03 5.37 -5.85
N VAL A 78 -22.98 6.01 -5.34
CA VAL A 78 -21.72 5.34 -5.02
C VAL A 78 -21.87 4.59 -3.71
N SER A 79 -21.73 3.28 -3.75
CA SER A 79 -21.72 2.44 -2.57
C SER A 79 -20.45 2.71 -1.78
N GLU A 80 -20.58 3.21 -0.53
CA GLU A 80 -19.51 3.30 0.45
C GLU A 80 -18.31 4.20 0.09
N PRO A 81 -18.52 5.52 0.00
CA PRO A 81 -17.41 6.48 -0.17
C PRO A 81 -16.52 6.51 1.08
N SER A 82 -15.21 6.56 0.88
CA SER A 82 -14.27 6.84 1.96
C SER A 82 -14.01 8.34 2.03
N ILE A 83 -14.52 9.00 3.08
CA ILE A 83 -14.30 10.44 3.33
C ILE A 83 -13.63 10.58 4.68
N GLN A 84 -12.38 11.05 4.71
CA GLN A 84 -11.55 11.13 5.91
C GLN A 84 -10.96 12.52 6.10
N ILE A 85 -10.96 13.00 7.35
CA ILE A 85 -10.27 14.23 7.72
C ILE A 85 -8.78 13.90 7.90
N GLU A 86 -7.92 14.68 7.26
CA GLU A 86 -6.46 14.59 7.41
C GLU A 86 -5.90 15.87 8.01
N GLY A 87 -5.24 15.74 9.16
CA GLY A 87 -4.72 16.90 9.88
C GLY A 87 -5.81 17.84 10.36
N ASN A 88 -5.57 19.14 10.23
CA ASN A 88 -6.44 20.18 10.76
C ASN A 88 -7.25 20.95 9.68
N ASP A 89 -6.91 20.75 8.40
CA ASP A 89 -7.44 21.57 7.31
C ASP A 89 -7.58 20.80 5.99
N ARG A 90 -7.63 19.46 6.01
CA ARG A 90 -7.73 18.64 4.80
C ARG A 90 -8.81 17.58 4.91
N ILE A 91 -9.39 17.25 3.77
CA ILE A 91 -10.36 16.15 3.61
C ILE A 91 -9.95 15.32 2.40
N ARG A 92 -9.77 14.04 2.61
CA ARG A 92 -9.55 13.03 1.57
C ARG A 92 -10.87 12.37 1.21
N VAL A 93 -11.17 12.34 -0.07
CA VAL A 93 -12.36 11.69 -0.64
C VAL A 93 -11.91 10.64 -1.63
N GLN A 94 -12.31 9.38 -1.40
CA GLN A 94 -12.07 8.27 -2.31
C GLN A 94 -13.40 7.68 -2.75
N LEU A 95 -13.61 7.61 -4.06
CA LEU A 95 -14.82 7.06 -4.67
C LEU A 95 -14.41 5.95 -5.64
N ALA A 96 -14.54 4.70 -5.20
CA ALA A 96 -14.30 3.53 -6.03
C ALA A 96 -15.56 3.18 -6.85
N GLY A 97 -15.39 2.62 -8.04
CA GLY A 97 -16.49 2.16 -8.90
C GLY A 97 -17.32 3.27 -9.57
N VAL A 98 -16.85 4.52 -9.55
CA VAL A 98 -17.56 5.64 -10.20
C VAL A 98 -17.37 5.61 -11.70
N THR A 99 -18.46 5.48 -12.45
CA THR A 99 -18.45 5.44 -13.91
C THR A 99 -18.28 6.82 -14.56
N ASN A 100 -18.82 7.89 -13.96
CA ASN A 100 -18.71 9.26 -14.45
C ASN A 100 -17.88 10.13 -13.48
N GLN A 101 -16.57 10.03 -13.59
CA GLN A 101 -15.64 10.77 -12.72
C GLN A 101 -15.76 12.29 -12.85
N LYS A 102 -16.06 12.82 -14.06
CA LYS A 102 -16.25 14.25 -14.29
C LYS A 102 -17.41 14.80 -13.51
N GLN A 103 -18.58 14.15 -13.62
CA GLN A 103 -19.78 14.55 -12.90
C GLN A 103 -19.58 14.50 -11.38
N ALA A 104 -18.92 13.45 -10.89
CA ALA A 104 -18.66 13.30 -9.47
C ALA A 104 -17.72 14.39 -8.92
N ARG A 105 -16.64 14.70 -9.66
CA ARG A 105 -15.72 15.81 -9.30
C ARG A 105 -16.41 17.16 -9.27
N ASP A 106 -17.22 17.46 -10.28
CA ASP A 106 -17.96 18.73 -10.36
C ASP A 106 -18.93 18.87 -9.17
N LEU A 107 -19.66 17.79 -8.85
CA LEU A 107 -20.58 17.77 -7.72
C LEU A 107 -19.87 17.97 -6.36
N LEU A 108 -18.71 17.34 -6.16
CA LEU A 108 -17.95 17.45 -4.92
C LEU A 108 -17.31 18.82 -4.73
N SER A 109 -16.78 19.42 -5.80
CA SER A 109 -15.97 20.65 -5.71
C SER A 109 -16.79 21.93 -5.76
N THR A 110 -18.03 21.88 -6.26
CA THR A 110 -18.95 23.04 -6.33
C THR A 110 -19.38 23.42 -4.92
N GLN A 111 -19.24 24.69 -4.54
CA GLN A 111 -19.69 25.13 -3.20
C GLN A 111 -21.20 25.02 -3.06
N ALA A 112 -21.95 25.10 -4.18
CA ALA A 112 -23.41 25.12 -4.25
C ALA A 112 -24.02 26.24 -3.43
N ASN A 113 -23.33 27.36 -3.35
CA ASN A 113 -23.80 28.54 -2.64
C ASN A 113 -24.77 29.30 -3.54
N LEU A 114 -26.07 28.95 -3.44
CA LEU A 114 -27.13 29.65 -4.16
C LEU A 114 -27.39 30.97 -3.49
N THR A 115 -27.36 32.07 -4.29
CA THR A 115 -27.76 33.40 -3.82
C THR A 115 -28.74 34.05 -4.80
N PHE A 116 -29.72 34.68 -4.25
CA PHE A 116 -30.66 35.53 -4.97
C PHE A 116 -30.25 36.99 -4.71
N ARG A 117 -29.94 37.72 -5.78
CA ARG A 117 -29.40 39.09 -5.68
C ARG A 117 -30.23 40.04 -6.53
N ASP A 118 -30.17 41.32 -6.21
CA ASP A 118 -30.69 42.34 -7.10
C ASP A 118 -29.66 42.72 -8.17
N VAL A 119 -30.00 43.61 -9.07
CA VAL A 119 -29.13 44.09 -10.17
C VAL A 119 -27.87 44.84 -9.67
N ASN A 120 -27.83 45.25 -8.42
CA ASN A 120 -26.70 45.87 -7.75
C ASN A 120 -25.90 44.88 -6.91
N ASP A 121 -26.09 43.60 -7.17
CA ASP A 121 -25.41 42.46 -6.52
C ASP A 121 -25.70 42.32 -5.01
N LYS A 122 -26.71 43.03 -4.48
CA LYS A 122 -27.14 42.93 -3.08
C LYS A 122 -27.87 41.60 -2.85
N VAL A 123 -27.46 40.86 -1.81
CA VAL A 123 -28.08 39.58 -1.43
C VAL A 123 -29.49 39.83 -0.89
N LEU A 124 -30.47 39.18 -1.47
CA LEU A 124 -31.90 39.17 -1.08
C LEU A 124 -32.23 37.92 -0.26
N MET A 125 -31.77 36.76 -0.74
CA MET A 125 -31.91 35.45 -0.11
C MET A 125 -30.71 34.60 -0.45
N ASP A 126 -30.52 33.51 0.29
CA ASP A 126 -29.49 32.53 0.02
C ASP A 126 -30.01 31.08 0.15
N GLY A 127 -29.11 30.09 -0.04
CA GLY A 127 -29.43 28.66 0.01
C GLY A 127 -30.02 28.20 1.34
N THR A 128 -29.82 28.95 2.44
CA THR A 128 -30.39 28.60 3.76
C THR A 128 -31.92 28.87 3.81
N ASP A 129 -32.45 29.68 2.89
CA ASP A 129 -33.86 29.94 2.74
C ASP A 129 -34.61 28.83 1.98
N LEU A 130 -33.88 27.83 1.40
CA LEU A 130 -34.51 26.69 0.73
C LEU A 130 -35.01 25.64 1.73
N ALA A 131 -36.16 25.04 1.46
CA ALA A 131 -36.65 23.90 2.18
C ALA A 131 -35.76 22.67 1.88
N GLN A 132 -35.52 21.82 2.88
CA GLN A 132 -34.76 20.61 2.69
C GLN A 132 -35.44 19.67 1.68
N GLY A 133 -34.72 19.19 0.66
CA GLY A 133 -35.30 18.43 -0.44
C GLY A 133 -36.25 19.22 -1.32
N GLY A 134 -36.20 20.57 -1.26
CA GLY A 134 -37.12 21.46 -1.96
C GLY A 134 -36.76 21.75 -3.41
N ALA A 135 -35.61 21.33 -3.91
CA ALA A 135 -35.23 21.52 -5.31
C ALA A 135 -35.64 20.30 -6.14
N LYS A 136 -36.32 20.52 -7.28
CA LYS A 136 -36.73 19.44 -8.20
C LYS A 136 -36.57 19.89 -9.65
N GLN A 137 -36.17 18.94 -10.51
CA GLN A 137 -36.27 19.17 -11.95
C GLN A 137 -37.73 19.37 -12.34
N SER A 138 -38.01 20.37 -13.19
CA SER A 138 -39.34 20.77 -13.67
C SER A 138 -39.26 21.22 -15.12
N PHE A 139 -40.35 21.71 -15.64
CA PHE A 139 -40.42 22.36 -16.93
C PHE A 139 -41.11 23.72 -16.76
N ASP A 140 -40.58 24.73 -17.41
CA ASP A 140 -41.16 26.08 -17.40
C ASP A 140 -42.42 26.16 -18.26
N GLN A 141 -43.05 27.35 -18.29
CA GLN A 141 -44.26 27.59 -19.09
C GLN A 141 -44.08 27.39 -20.60
N SER A 142 -42.82 27.41 -21.07
CA SER A 142 -42.44 27.14 -22.47
C SER A 142 -42.02 25.68 -22.70
N ASN A 143 -42.30 24.81 -21.73
CA ASN A 143 -41.91 23.38 -21.74
C ASN A 143 -40.38 23.14 -21.87
N GLN A 144 -39.56 24.13 -21.42
CA GLN A 144 -38.13 23.99 -21.35
C GLN A 144 -37.73 23.47 -19.95
N PRO A 145 -36.67 22.64 -19.87
CA PRO A 145 -36.17 22.12 -18.58
C PRO A 145 -35.82 23.27 -17.62
N SER A 146 -36.28 23.17 -16.38
CA SER A 146 -36.12 24.16 -15.31
C SER A 146 -35.86 23.46 -13.96
N VAL A 147 -35.54 24.23 -12.93
CA VAL A 147 -35.43 23.75 -11.55
C VAL A 147 -36.43 24.50 -10.68
N SER A 148 -37.41 23.79 -10.13
CA SER A 148 -38.34 24.29 -9.12
C SER A 148 -37.69 24.23 -7.74
N LEU A 149 -37.77 25.32 -6.98
CA LEU A 149 -37.26 25.50 -5.63
C LEU A 149 -38.38 25.81 -4.66
N LYS A 150 -38.45 25.09 -3.54
CA LYS A 150 -39.38 25.37 -2.45
C LYS A 150 -38.68 26.14 -1.33
N LEU A 151 -39.22 27.31 -0.98
CA LEU A 151 -38.69 28.16 0.07
C LEU A 151 -39.23 27.77 1.45
N LYS A 152 -38.44 27.93 2.53
CA LYS A 152 -38.86 27.73 3.90
C LYS A 152 -39.87 28.80 4.36
N ASN A 153 -39.71 30.03 3.88
CA ASN A 153 -40.45 31.18 4.36
C ASN A 153 -41.03 31.98 3.20
N ALA A 154 -42.27 31.69 2.85
CA ALA A 154 -43.02 32.42 1.80
C ALA A 154 -43.17 33.92 2.11
N LYS A 155 -43.32 34.31 3.39
CA LYS A 155 -43.46 35.73 3.77
C LYS A 155 -42.21 36.57 3.49
N LYS A 156 -41.01 35.97 3.63
CA LYS A 156 -39.75 36.64 3.27
C LYS A 156 -39.69 36.90 1.77
N PHE A 157 -40.10 35.95 0.97
CA PHE A 157 -40.13 36.06 -0.49
C PHE A 157 -41.20 37.05 -0.95
N GLU A 158 -42.41 37.01 -0.35
CA GLU A 158 -43.47 37.97 -0.59
C GLU A 158 -43.01 39.42 -0.35
N LYS A 159 -42.31 39.69 0.78
CA LYS A 159 -41.73 41.00 1.08
C LYS A 159 -40.75 41.46 0.00
N ILE A 160 -39.84 40.59 -0.41
CA ILE A 160 -38.84 40.87 -1.45
C ILE A 160 -39.51 41.17 -2.79
N THR A 161 -40.48 40.34 -3.22
CA THR A 161 -41.17 40.52 -4.49
C THR A 161 -42.07 41.78 -4.47
N ARG A 162 -42.61 42.15 -3.31
CA ARG A 162 -43.37 43.42 -3.12
C ARG A 162 -42.47 44.65 -3.30
N GLU A 163 -41.26 44.62 -2.74
CA GLU A 163 -40.27 45.69 -2.89
C GLU A 163 -39.77 45.82 -4.34
N LEU A 164 -39.55 44.68 -5.00
CA LEU A 164 -39.02 44.66 -6.37
C LEU A 164 -40.08 45.01 -7.41
N SER A 165 -41.33 44.58 -7.25
CA SER A 165 -42.43 44.87 -8.20
C SER A 165 -42.77 46.35 -8.29
N GLN A 166 -42.37 47.18 -7.32
CA GLN A 166 -42.52 48.62 -7.33
C GLN A 166 -41.35 49.34 -8.04
N LYS A 167 -40.29 48.66 -8.43
CA LYS A 167 -39.15 49.27 -9.10
C LYS A 167 -39.29 49.18 -10.62
N PRO A 168 -38.83 50.21 -11.37
CA PRO A 168 -38.81 50.14 -12.83
C PRO A 168 -37.76 49.16 -13.31
N ALA A 169 -37.97 48.54 -14.48
CA ALA A 169 -36.96 47.70 -15.12
C ALA A 169 -35.67 48.51 -15.43
N PRO A 170 -34.50 47.94 -15.28
CA PRO A 170 -34.18 46.55 -14.89
C PRO A 170 -34.06 46.31 -13.36
N ASN A 171 -34.37 47.33 -12.53
CA ASN A 171 -34.17 47.22 -11.06
C ASN A 171 -35.18 46.30 -10.36
N ASN A 172 -36.14 45.74 -11.11
CA ASN A 172 -37.10 44.75 -10.63
C ASN A 172 -36.67 43.30 -10.89
N LEU A 173 -35.39 43.04 -11.17
CA LEU A 173 -34.89 41.69 -11.43
C LEU A 173 -34.43 41.00 -10.13
N ILE A 174 -34.70 39.72 -10.06
CA ILE A 174 -34.01 38.79 -9.16
C ILE A 174 -33.02 37.98 -10.00
N VAL A 175 -31.73 38.12 -9.69
CA VAL A 175 -30.66 37.41 -10.35
C VAL A 175 -30.22 36.26 -9.45
N ILE A 176 -30.30 35.04 -9.95
CA ILE A 176 -29.98 33.81 -9.22
C ILE A 176 -28.57 33.37 -9.61
N TRP A 177 -27.71 33.31 -8.61
CA TRP A 177 -26.30 32.92 -8.77
C TRP A 177 -25.99 31.64 -8.04
N LEU A 178 -25.14 30.81 -8.66
CA LEU A 178 -24.45 29.71 -8.02
C LEU A 178 -22.99 30.10 -7.86
N ASP A 179 -22.47 30.04 -6.63
CA ASP A 179 -21.07 30.31 -6.30
C ASP A 179 -20.59 31.72 -6.71
N TYR A 180 -21.40 32.74 -6.39
CA TYR A 180 -21.06 34.15 -6.62
C TYR A 180 -19.79 34.55 -5.87
N GLU A 181 -18.78 35.06 -6.58
CA GLU A 181 -17.52 35.57 -6.00
C GLU A 181 -17.57 37.09 -5.83
N GLU A 182 -17.61 37.55 -4.56
CA GLU A 182 -17.64 38.97 -4.25
C GLU A 182 -16.38 39.70 -4.75
N GLY A 183 -16.58 40.83 -5.46
CA GLY A 183 -15.50 41.62 -6.06
C GLY A 183 -15.04 41.14 -7.45
N LYS A 184 -15.42 39.93 -7.89
CA LYS A 184 -15.15 39.44 -9.25
C LYS A 184 -16.38 39.41 -10.12
N ASP A 185 -17.48 38.84 -9.61
CA ASP A 185 -18.72 38.69 -10.33
C ASP A 185 -19.60 39.90 -10.11
N SER A 186 -20.37 40.28 -11.14
CA SER A 186 -21.36 41.35 -11.09
C SER A 186 -22.40 41.15 -12.18
N TYR A 187 -23.68 41.38 -11.88
CA TYR A 187 -24.74 41.34 -12.87
C TYR A 187 -24.47 42.25 -14.06
N GLN A 188 -24.00 43.47 -13.83
CA GLN A 188 -23.70 44.44 -14.88
C GLN A 188 -22.63 43.96 -15.85
N LYS A 189 -21.65 43.23 -15.38
CA LYS A 189 -20.55 42.65 -16.21
C LYS A 189 -21.00 41.41 -16.97
N GLU A 190 -21.85 40.60 -16.37
CA GLU A 190 -22.28 39.32 -16.94
C GLU A 190 -23.49 39.45 -17.88
N ALA A 191 -24.39 40.42 -17.66
CA ALA A 191 -25.58 40.60 -18.46
C ALA A 191 -25.32 40.93 -19.94
N THR A 192 -24.11 41.38 -20.29
CA THR A 192 -23.70 41.65 -21.67
C THR A 192 -23.07 40.47 -22.39
N LYS A 193 -22.84 39.32 -21.69
CA LYS A 193 -22.20 38.14 -22.27
C LYS A 193 -23.25 37.18 -22.86
N GLN A 194 -22.85 36.48 -23.92
CA GLN A 194 -23.70 35.44 -24.52
C GLN A 194 -23.94 34.25 -23.56
N ASN A 195 -22.98 33.93 -22.70
CA ASN A 195 -23.08 32.89 -21.67
C ASN A 195 -22.75 33.51 -20.31
N PRO A 196 -23.74 34.12 -19.63
CA PRO A 196 -23.53 34.72 -18.32
C PRO A 196 -23.27 33.65 -17.24
N LYS A 197 -22.55 34.02 -16.19
CA LYS A 197 -22.31 33.15 -15.04
C LYS A 197 -23.53 32.92 -14.13
N TYR A 198 -24.50 33.82 -14.14
CA TYR A 198 -25.72 33.66 -13.35
C TYR A 198 -26.63 32.57 -13.96
N LEU A 199 -27.37 31.87 -13.12
CA LEU A 199 -28.26 30.78 -13.54
C LEU A 199 -29.54 31.32 -14.22
N SER A 200 -30.10 32.40 -13.68
CA SER A 200 -31.32 33.02 -14.17
C SER A 200 -31.42 34.48 -13.72
N ALA A 201 -32.08 35.31 -14.51
CA ALA A 201 -32.44 36.67 -14.17
C ALA A 201 -33.92 36.90 -14.51
N ALA A 202 -34.76 36.86 -13.50
CA ALA A 202 -36.22 36.92 -13.65
C ALA A 202 -36.78 38.28 -13.22
N SER A 203 -37.66 38.87 -14.04
CA SER A 203 -38.35 40.09 -13.72
C SER A 203 -39.55 39.84 -12.80
N VAL A 204 -39.67 40.64 -11.74
CA VAL A 204 -40.74 40.59 -10.77
C VAL A 204 -41.77 41.65 -11.13
N SER A 205 -42.87 41.25 -11.76
CA SER A 205 -43.98 42.14 -12.18
C SER A 205 -45.13 42.21 -11.17
N SER A 206 -45.21 41.25 -10.25
CA SER A 206 -46.27 41.17 -9.24
C SER A 206 -45.77 40.56 -7.94
N VAL A 207 -46.53 40.74 -6.86
CA VAL A 207 -46.23 40.13 -5.56
C VAL A 207 -46.47 38.64 -5.62
N LEU A 208 -45.43 37.82 -5.28
CA LEU A 208 -45.53 36.38 -5.26
C LEU A 208 -45.70 35.91 -3.82
N THR A 209 -46.83 35.25 -3.54
CA THR A 209 -47.20 34.76 -2.21
C THR A 209 -46.91 33.27 -2.01
N GLN A 210 -46.57 32.56 -3.09
CA GLN A 210 -46.29 31.14 -3.05
C GLN A 210 -44.79 30.87 -2.70
N PRO A 211 -44.51 29.74 -2.02
CA PRO A 211 -43.15 29.41 -1.63
C PRO A 211 -42.30 28.82 -2.78
N ASP A 212 -42.91 28.61 -3.94
CA ASP A 212 -42.25 27.94 -5.06
C ASP A 212 -41.62 28.99 -6.01
N VAL A 213 -40.34 28.84 -6.27
CA VAL A 213 -39.53 29.68 -7.17
C VAL A 213 -38.97 28.78 -8.27
N GLU A 214 -38.94 29.26 -9.49
CA GLU A 214 -38.41 28.52 -10.62
C GLU A 214 -37.13 29.17 -11.16
N ILE A 215 -36.10 28.35 -11.36
CA ILE A 215 -34.91 28.74 -12.11
C ILE A 215 -35.12 28.32 -13.55
N SER A 216 -35.42 29.28 -14.43
CA SER A 216 -35.66 29.08 -15.85
C SER A 216 -34.81 30.04 -16.69
N GLY A 217 -34.79 29.87 -18.02
CA GLY A 217 -34.15 30.80 -18.96
C GLY A 217 -32.65 30.57 -19.18
N GLY A 218 -32.04 29.54 -18.57
CA GLY A 218 -30.72 29.04 -18.94
C GLY A 218 -30.83 27.96 -20.02
N ASN A 219 -29.76 27.64 -20.72
CA ASN A 219 -29.71 26.48 -21.65
C ASN A 219 -29.72 25.14 -20.90
N PHE A 220 -30.75 24.94 -20.03
CA PHE A 220 -30.88 23.71 -19.27
C PHE A 220 -31.29 22.55 -20.15
N THR A 221 -30.62 21.44 -19.99
CA THR A 221 -31.11 20.11 -20.40
C THR A 221 -31.78 19.46 -19.20
N VAL A 222 -32.62 18.45 -19.41
CA VAL A 222 -33.22 17.67 -18.29
C VAL A 222 -32.13 17.17 -17.36
N LYS A 223 -31.02 16.68 -17.91
CA LYS A 223 -29.86 16.18 -17.13
C LYS A 223 -29.21 17.28 -16.27
N SER A 224 -28.95 18.48 -16.83
CA SER A 224 -28.31 19.56 -16.06
C SER A 224 -29.26 20.15 -15.01
N ALA A 225 -30.57 20.21 -15.29
CA ALA A 225 -31.58 20.66 -14.32
C ALA A 225 -31.69 19.64 -13.15
N THR A 226 -31.70 18.34 -13.44
CA THR A 226 -31.67 17.28 -12.41
C THR A 226 -30.43 17.41 -11.54
N GLN A 227 -29.24 17.53 -12.12
CA GLN A 227 -28.00 17.69 -11.41
C GLN A 227 -27.94 18.91 -10.50
N LEU A 228 -28.48 20.06 -11.00
CA LEU A 228 -28.58 21.28 -10.19
C LEU A 228 -29.53 21.09 -9.01
N ALA A 229 -30.71 20.46 -9.23
CA ALA A 229 -31.65 20.16 -8.16
C ALA A 229 -31.05 19.26 -7.08
N GLU A 230 -30.33 18.20 -7.48
CA GLU A 230 -29.64 17.29 -6.60
C GLU A 230 -28.53 17.99 -5.79
N LEU A 231 -27.72 18.84 -6.46
CA LEU A 231 -26.68 19.64 -5.83
C LEU A 231 -27.25 20.61 -4.77
N LEU A 232 -28.36 21.28 -5.08
CA LEU A 232 -29.03 22.21 -4.16
C LEU A 232 -29.65 21.47 -2.96
N ASN A 233 -30.19 20.28 -3.16
CA ASN A 233 -30.74 19.45 -2.09
C ASN A 233 -29.65 18.90 -1.17
N ALA A 234 -28.44 18.57 -1.70
CA ALA A 234 -27.28 18.17 -0.92
C ALA A 234 -26.69 19.33 -0.07
N GLY A 235 -27.11 20.56 -0.36
CA GLY A 235 -26.75 21.76 0.41
C GLY A 235 -25.40 22.37 0.04
N SER A 236 -25.22 23.63 0.49
CA SER A 236 -23.97 24.36 0.29
C SER A 236 -22.86 23.86 1.21
N LEU A 237 -21.63 23.86 0.70
CA LEU A 237 -20.44 23.60 1.54
C LEU A 237 -20.18 24.84 2.43
N PRO A 238 -19.92 24.63 3.73
CA PRO A 238 -19.59 25.71 4.64
C PRO A 238 -18.19 26.30 4.41
N VAL A 239 -17.42 25.69 3.53
CA VAL A 239 -16.00 25.95 3.28
C VAL A 239 -15.70 25.92 1.78
N LYS A 240 -14.54 26.47 1.40
CA LYS A 240 -13.97 26.32 0.06
C LYS A 240 -13.04 25.11 0.04
N LEU A 241 -13.12 24.32 -1.03
CA LEU A 241 -12.29 23.14 -1.26
C LEU A 241 -11.32 23.39 -2.42
N ASP A 242 -10.03 23.35 -2.13
CA ASP A 242 -8.96 23.48 -3.12
C ASP A 242 -8.27 22.11 -3.30
N GLU A 243 -8.20 21.61 -4.53
CA GLU A 243 -7.56 20.31 -4.82
C GLU A 243 -6.03 20.40 -4.64
N LEU A 244 -5.48 19.58 -3.74
CA LEU A 244 -4.05 19.47 -3.50
C LEU A 244 -3.41 18.26 -4.20
N TYR A 245 -4.17 17.18 -4.28
CA TYR A 245 -3.78 15.89 -4.84
C TYR A 245 -5.00 15.26 -5.47
N SER A 246 -4.82 14.60 -6.59
CA SER A 246 -5.87 13.82 -7.23
C SER A 246 -5.27 12.66 -8.00
N THR A 247 -5.89 11.51 -7.93
CA THR A 247 -5.61 10.38 -8.80
C THR A 247 -6.91 9.78 -9.31
N SER A 248 -6.89 9.31 -10.55
CA SER A 248 -8.02 8.61 -11.16
C SER A 248 -7.55 7.37 -11.88
N VAL A 249 -8.29 6.30 -11.73
CA VAL A 249 -8.04 5.01 -12.37
C VAL A 249 -9.26 4.63 -13.17
N GLY A 250 -9.08 4.24 -14.43
CA GLY A 250 -10.16 3.72 -15.27
C GLY A 250 -10.65 2.36 -14.75
N ALA A 251 -11.95 2.10 -14.85
CA ALA A 251 -12.53 0.85 -14.33
C ALA A 251 -11.94 -0.40 -15.00
N GLN A 252 -11.76 -0.35 -16.31
CA GLN A 252 -11.17 -1.46 -17.08
C GLN A 252 -9.73 -1.76 -16.61
N PHE A 253 -8.93 -0.73 -16.37
CA PHE A 253 -7.56 -0.86 -15.90
C PHE A 253 -7.49 -1.47 -14.50
N GLY A 254 -8.39 -1.06 -13.59
CA GLY A 254 -8.49 -1.63 -12.24
C GLY A 254 -8.88 -3.11 -12.25
N GLU A 255 -9.87 -3.49 -13.08
CA GLU A 255 -10.32 -4.88 -13.22
C GLU A 255 -9.20 -5.77 -13.79
N GLU A 256 -8.48 -5.31 -14.81
CA GLU A 256 -7.35 -6.04 -15.38
C GLU A 256 -6.22 -6.19 -14.35
N ALA A 257 -5.91 -5.14 -13.59
CA ALA A 257 -4.91 -5.18 -12.53
C ALA A 257 -5.28 -6.19 -11.43
N LEU A 258 -6.55 -6.25 -11.04
CA LEU A 258 -7.06 -7.24 -10.09
C LEU A 258 -6.89 -8.66 -10.61
N HIS A 259 -7.35 -8.93 -11.84
CA HIS A 259 -7.31 -10.26 -12.44
C HIS A 259 -5.87 -10.77 -12.60
N THR A 260 -4.98 -9.97 -13.16
CA THR A 260 -3.57 -10.33 -13.36
C THR A 260 -2.83 -10.55 -12.04
N THR A 261 -3.11 -9.73 -11.02
CA THR A 261 -2.46 -9.87 -9.71
C THR A 261 -2.97 -11.09 -8.94
N ILE A 262 -4.26 -11.41 -9.01
CA ILE A 262 -4.79 -12.65 -8.44
C ILE A 262 -4.17 -13.87 -9.12
N LEU A 263 -4.07 -13.86 -10.45
CA LEU A 263 -3.43 -14.94 -11.19
C LEU A 263 -1.97 -15.13 -10.77
N ALA A 264 -1.21 -14.02 -10.66
CA ALA A 264 0.16 -14.04 -10.15
C ALA A 264 0.24 -14.65 -8.74
N GLY A 265 -0.71 -14.31 -7.88
CA GLY A 265 -0.83 -14.88 -6.53
C GLY A 265 -1.08 -16.39 -6.54
N ILE A 266 -2.02 -16.85 -7.34
CA ILE A 266 -2.34 -18.29 -7.48
C ILE A 266 -1.11 -19.07 -7.95
N ILE A 267 -0.43 -18.55 -8.99
CA ILE A 267 0.79 -19.20 -9.54
C ILE A 267 1.90 -19.20 -8.47
N GLY A 268 2.21 -18.04 -7.87
CA GLY A 268 3.28 -17.92 -6.87
C GLY A 268 3.04 -18.81 -5.65
N ILE A 269 1.84 -18.77 -5.08
CA ILE A 269 1.46 -19.60 -3.93
C ILE A 269 1.46 -21.09 -4.30
N GLY A 270 1.00 -21.45 -5.50
CA GLY A 270 1.04 -22.81 -6.01
C GLY A 270 2.47 -23.35 -6.08
N ILE A 271 3.41 -22.56 -6.61
CA ILE A 271 4.83 -22.94 -6.66
C ILE A 271 5.43 -23.07 -5.25
N ILE A 272 5.09 -22.16 -4.32
CA ILE A 272 5.51 -22.25 -2.91
C ILE A 272 4.98 -23.55 -2.29
N PHE A 273 3.73 -23.91 -2.52
CA PHE A 273 3.15 -25.16 -1.99
C PHE A 273 3.85 -26.39 -2.53
N LEU A 274 4.14 -26.43 -3.83
CA LEU A 274 4.92 -27.51 -4.45
C LEU A 274 6.34 -27.60 -3.86
N TYR A 275 6.98 -26.42 -3.70
CA TYR A 275 8.30 -26.35 -3.06
C TYR A 275 8.29 -26.90 -1.64
N MET A 276 7.31 -26.49 -0.83
CA MET A 276 7.18 -26.98 0.55
C MET A 276 6.93 -28.48 0.62
N LEU A 277 6.08 -29.02 -0.25
CA LEU A 277 5.79 -30.45 -0.32
C LEU A 277 7.04 -31.26 -0.70
N PHE A 278 7.78 -30.78 -1.71
CA PHE A 278 8.97 -31.47 -2.21
C PHE A 278 10.13 -31.44 -1.19
N PHE A 279 10.41 -30.26 -0.63
CA PHE A 279 11.58 -30.04 0.22
C PHE A 279 11.37 -30.49 1.66
N TYR A 280 10.17 -30.24 2.23
CA TYR A 280 9.85 -30.54 3.62
C TYR A 280 8.92 -31.75 3.81
N ARG A 281 8.41 -32.35 2.75
CA ARG A 281 7.59 -33.57 2.77
C ARG A 281 6.39 -33.44 3.70
N LEU A 282 6.31 -34.29 4.77
CA LEU A 282 5.19 -34.28 5.72
C LEU A 282 5.01 -32.94 6.46
N PRO A 283 6.06 -32.33 7.05
CA PRO A 283 5.98 -30.96 7.54
C PRO A 283 5.50 -29.95 6.48
N GLY A 284 5.95 -30.08 5.23
CA GLY A 284 5.52 -29.25 4.12
C GLY A 284 4.02 -29.40 3.82
N LEU A 285 3.48 -30.60 3.85
CA LEU A 285 2.04 -30.82 3.71
C LEU A 285 1.23 -30.11 4.81
N ILE A 286 1.71 -30.15 6.05
CA ILE A 286 1.07 -29.44 7.17
C ILE A 286 1.16 -27.92 6.96
N ALA A 287 2.29 -27.42 6.47
CA ALA A 287 2.44 -26.02 6.14
C ALA A 287 1.41 -25.57 5.07
N ILE A 288 1.20 -26.36 4.02
CA ILE A 288 0.18 -26.07 2.99
C ILE A 288 -1.20 -25.90 3.62
N ILE A 289 -1.61 -26.82 4.51
CA ILE A 289 -2.92 -26.75 5.19
C ILE A 289 -3.02 -25.47 6.01
N THR A 290 -2.00 -25.15 6.80
CA THR A 290 -2.03 -23.98 7.69
C THR A 290 -1.88 -22.66 6.91
N LEU A 291 -1.19 -22.65 5.78
CA LEU A 291 -1.09 -21.50 4.89
C LEU A 291 -2.38 -21.27 4.10
N SER A 292 -3.08 -22.31 3.67
CA SER A 292 -4.42 -22.17 3.09
C SER A 292 -5.37 -21.55 4.10
N PHE A 293 -5.29 -21.97 5.36
CA PHE A 293 -6.07 -21.37 6.44
C PHE A 293 -5.62 -19.94 6.78
N TYR A 294 -4.34 -19.62 6.65
CA TYR A 294 -3.79 -18.27 6.79
C TYR A 294 -4.40 -17.31 5.76
N ILE A 295 -4.42 -17.69 4.48
CA ILE A 295 -5.03 -16.89 3.40
C ILE A 295 -6.49 -16.64 3.71
N TYR A 296 -7.23 -17.71 4.05
CA TYR A 296 -8.64 -17.63 4.40
C TYR A 296 -8.89 -16.67 5.59
N LEU A 297 -8.13 -16.80 6.68
CA LEU A 297 -8.30 -15.93 7.84
C LEU A 297 -7.96 -14.46 7.53
N ASN A 298 -6.99 -14.18 6.66
CA ASN A 298 -6.74 -12.80 6.24
C ASN A 298 -7.97 -12.21 5.54
N LEU A 299 -8.60 -12.96 4.63
CA LEU A 299 -9.80 -12.50 3.93
C LEU A 299 -10.99 -12.32 4.90
N VAL A 300 -11.17 -13.23 5.87
CA VAL A 300 -12.19 -13.08 6.94
C VAL A 300 -11.95 -11.80 7.75
N VAL A 301 -10.71 -11.54 8.16
CA VAL A 301 -10.40 -10.35 8.96
C VAL A 301 -10.59 -9.08 8.14
N PHE A 302 -10.26 -9.10 6.84
CA PHE A 302 -10.49 -7.96 5.94
C PHE A 302 -11.97 -7.63 5.82
N ASP A 303 -12.81 -8.64 5.64
CA ASP A 303 -14.27 -8.49 5.60
C ASP A 303 -14.82 -7.94 6.94
N LEU A 304 -14.47 -8.58 8.08
CA LEU A 304 -14.92 -8.15 9.40
C LEU A 304 -14.48 -6.73 9.79
N MET A 305 -13.28 -6.32 9.40
CA MET A 305 -12.75 -4.98 9.70
C MET A 305 -13.13 -3.96 8.62
N HIS A 306 -13.83 -4.37 7.58
CA HIS A 306 -14.13 -3.54 6.40
C HIS A 306 -12.88 -2.85 5.81
N VAL A 307 -11.77 -3.59 5.78
CA VAL A 307 -10.51 -3.09 5.21
C VAL A 307 -10.64 -3.02 3.70
N VAL A 308 -10.33 -1.86 3.13
CA VAL A 308 -10.29 -1.68 1.67
C VAL A 308 -9.06 -2.38 1.12
N MET A 309 -9.27 -3.38 0.27
CA MET A 309 -8.20 -4.12 -0.41
C MET A 309 -7.67 -3.30 -1.59
N THR A 310 -6.38 -3.01 -1.59
CA THR A 310 -5.67 -2.27 -2.64
C THR A 310 -4.75 -3.19 -3.42
N LEU A 311 -4.29 -2.77 -4.60
CA LEU A 311 -3.35 -3.55 -5.41
C LEU A 311 -2.05 -3.86 -4.65
N PRO A 312 -1.38 -2.90 -3.98
CA PRO A 312 -0.28 -3.22 -3.07
C PRO A 312 -0.70 -4.08 -1.87
N GLY A 313 -1.97 -3.98 -1.42
CA GLY A 313 -2.51 -4.84 -0.36
C GLY A 313 -2.59 -6.31 -0.78
N ILE A 314 -3.02 -6.61 -2.01
CA ILE A 314 -2.97 -7.97 -2.57
C ILE A 314 -1.51 -8.46 -2.67
N ALA A 315 -0.61 -7.60 -3.15
CA ALA A 315 0.82 -7.94 -3.19
C ALA A 315 1.38 -8.23 -1.79
N ALA A 316 0.96 -7.48 -0.75
CA ALA A 316 1.31 -7.75 0.65
C ALA A 316 0.75 -9.09 1.15
N LEU A 317 -0.46 -9.48 0.75
CA LEU A 317 -1.04 -10.78 1.09
C LEU A 317 -0.21 -11.92 0.48
N ILE A 318 0.15 -11.81 -0.79
CA ILE A 318 0.96 -12.81 -1.51
C ILE A 318 2.36 -12.90 -0.88
N LEU A 319 2.99 -11.75 -0.62
CA LEU A 319 4.27 -11.66 0.10
C LEU A 319 4.15 -12.25 1.50
N GLY A 320 3.04 -11.98 2.19
CA GLY A 320 2.73 -12.48 3.53
C GLY A 320 2.67 -14.00 3.60
N VAL A 321 2.21 -14.69 2.56
CA VAL A 321 2.30 -16.16 2.46
C VAL A 321 3.76 -16.61 2.47
N GLY A 322 4.63 -15.98 1.67
CA GLY A 322 6.07 -16.26 1.66
C GLY A 322 6.71 -16.06 3.05
N MET A 323 6.34 -14.97 3.75
CA MET A 323 6.83 -14.69 5.11
C MET A 323 6.25 -15.64 6.18
N ALA A 324 4.99 -16.06 6.04
CA ALA A 324 4.38 -17.04 6.95
C ALA A 324 5.04 -18.42 6.82
N VAL A 325 5.49 -18.79 5.61
CA VAL A 325 6.29 -20.00 5.37
C VAL A 325 7.60 -19.95 6.13
N ASP A 326 8.25 -18.80 6.29
CA ASP A 326 9.52 -18.65 7.00
C ASP A 326 9.44 -19.18 8.44
N ALA A 327 8.36 -18.86 9.17
CA ALA A 327 8.14 -19.39 10.52
C ALA A 327 8.07 -20.94 10.55
N ASN A 328 7.48 -21.53 9.51
CA ASN A 328 7.46 -22.98 9.35
C ASN A 328 8.85 -23.55 9.02
N ILE A 329 9.57 -22.92 8.10
CA ILE A 329 10.93 -23.31 7.71
C ILE A 329 11.90 -23.29 8.91
N ILE A 330 11.88 -22.20 9.70
CA ILE A 330 12.68 -22.09 10.93
C ILE A 330 12.42 -23.27 11.87
N THR A 331 11.13 -23.59 12.08
CA THR A 331 10.75 -24.71 12.97
C THR A 331 11.17 -26.05 12.38
N TYR A 332 10.98 -26.27 11.07
CA TYR A 332 11.29 -27.54 10.43
C TYR A 332 12.79 -27.82 10.34
N GLU A 333 13.60 -26.80 10.02
CA GLU A 333 15.06 -26.96 10.01
C GLU A 333 15.58 -27.24 11.43
N ARG A 334 15.04 -26.61 12.48
CA ARG A 334 15.38 -26.95 13.87
C ARG A 334 15.00 -28.38 14.24
N ILE A 335 13.84 -28.88 13.78
CA ILE A 335 13.44 -30.29 13.99
C ILE A 335 14.39 -31.23 13.25
N LYS A 336 14.79 -30.91 12.01
CA LYS A 336 15.77 -31.69 11.24
C LYS A 336 17.14 -31.73 11.93
N ASP A 337 17.62 -30.60 12.45
CA ASP A 337 18.86 -30.55 13.20
C ASP A 337 18.81 -31.47 14.44
N GLU A 338 17.74 -31.40 15.23
CA GLU A 338 17.54 -32.22 16.40
C GLU A 338 17.40 -33.74 16.06
N LEU A 339 16.86 -34.07 14.87
CA LEU A 339 16.83 -35.45 14.36
C LEU A 339 18.23 -35.95 13.96
N LYS A 340 19.02 -35.07 13.33
CA LYS A 340 20.42 -35.41 12.97
C LYS A 340 21.30 -35.66 14.18
N THR A 341 21.02 -35.05 15.35
CA THR A 341 21.72 -35.37 16.61
C THR A 341 21.32 -36.73 17.19
N GLY A 342 20.48 -37.52 16.54
CA GLY A 342 20.05 -38.84 16.98
C GLY A 342 18.86 -38.88 17.94
N ARG A 343 18.20 -37.73 18.17
CA ARG A 343 16.99 -37.68 19.02
C ARG A 343 15.79 -38.37 18.35
N SER A 344 14.92 -38.95 19.18
CA SER A 344 13.64 -39.47 18.67
C SER A 344 12.77 -38.35 18.05
N VAL A 345 11.89 -38.71 17.10
CA VAL A 345 11.00 -37.74 16.42
C VAL A 345 10.20 -36.88 17.41
N ILE A 346 9.69 -37.46 18.50
CA ILE A 346 8.95 -36.75 19.54
C ILE A 346 9.87 -35.76 20.29
N SER A 347 11.09 -36.17 20.65
CA SER A 347 12.03 -35.33 21.37
C SER A 347 12.54 -34.19 20.47
N ALA A 348 12.89 -34.50 19.22
CA ALA A 348 13.30 -33.52 18.20
C ALA A 348 12.22 -32.49 17.93
N TYR A 349 10.96 -32.91 17.78
CA TYR A 349 9.82 -32.01 17.61
C TYR A 349 9.66 -31.05 18.80
N ARG A 350 9.72 -31.56 20.05
CA ARG A 350 9.59 -30.71 21.24
C ARG A 350 10.73 -29.71 21.38
N ALA A 351 11.96 -30.16 21.13
CA ALA A 351 13.14 -29.31 21.20
C ALA A 351 13.14 -28.24 20.10
N GLY A 352 12.84 -28.62 18.85
CA GLY A 352 12.75 -27.73 17.72
C GLY A 352 11.69 -26.63 17.92
N ASN A 353 10.48 -27.00 18.38
CA ASN A 353 9.41 -26.03 18.66
C ASN A 353 9.76 -25.03 19.77
N ARG A 354 10.43 -25.49 20.85
CA ARG A 354 10.81 -24.62 21.96
C ARG A 354 11.86 -23.60 21.52
N ARG A 355 12.87 -24.03 20.74
CA ARG A 355 13.99 -23.19 20.32
C ARG A 355 13.60 -22.23 19.20
N SER A 356 12.71 -22.62 18.28
CA SER A 356 12.30 -21.77 17.15
C SER A 356 11.41 -20.59 17.56
N LEU A 357 10.69 -20.66 18.69
CA LEU A 357 9.67 -19.67 19.04
C LEU A 357 10.24 -18.26 19.25
N ALA A 358 11.34 -18.16 19.99
CA ALA A 358 11.97 -16.87 20.27
C ALA A 358 12.47 -16.21 18.97
N THR A 359 13.13 -16.98 18.12
CA THR A 359 13.63 -16.50 16.83
C THR A 359 12.52 -16.04 15.90
N ILE A 360 11.40 -16.78 15.83
CA ILE A 360 10.21 -16.38 15.04
C ILE A 360 9.60 -15.09 15.59
N PHE A 361 9.54 -14.95 16.91
CA PHE A 361 9.01 -13.74 17.54
C PHE A 361 9.88 -12.52 17.23
N ASP A 362 11.21 -12.64 17.40
CA ASP A 362 12.17 -11.58 17.12
C ASP A 362 12.08 -11.11 15.65
N ALA A 363 11.97 -12.04 14.73
CA ALA A 363 11.83 -11.78 13.29
C ALA A 363 10.55 -11.00 12.94
N ASN A 364 9.44 -11.42 13.51
CA ASN A 364 8.14 -10.78 13.21
C ASN A 364 7.98 -9.40 13.87
N ILE A 365 8.61 -9.17 15.04
CA ILE A 365 8.61 -7.84 15.69
C ILE A 365 9.29 -6.78 14.83
N THR A 366 10.42 -7.11 14.20
CA THR A 366 11.14 -6.13 13.35
C THR A 366 10.33 -5.78 12.10
N THR A 367 9.70 -6.75 11.48
CA THR A 367 8.80 -6.51 10.33
C THR A 367 7.54 -5.74 10.75
N MET A 368 6.98 -6.04 11.94
CA MET A 368 5.84 -5.30 12.50
C MET A 368 6.19 -3.84 12.77
N LEU A 369 7.39 -3.54 13.28
CA LEU A 369 7.85 -2.15 13.48
C LEU A 369 7.91 -1.38 12.16
N ALA A 370 8.46 -1.98 11.11
CA ALA A 370 8.49 -1.37 9.79
C ALA A 370 7.07 -1.14 9.23
N ALA A 371 6.17 -2.11 9.37
CA ALA A 371 4.78 -2.01 8.94
C ALA A 371 3.99 -0.94 9.72
N LEU A 372 4.21 -0.82 11.04
CA LEU A 372 3.60 0.24 11.86
C LEU A 372 4.04 1.63 11.41
N VAL A 373 5.33 1.83 11.16
CA VAL A 373 5.83 3.11 10.66
C VAL A 373 5.21 3.43 9.30
N LEU A 374 5.13 2.43 8.41
CA LEU A 374 4.51 2.58 7.10
C LEU A 374 3.01 2.90 7.20
N PHE A 375 2.31 2.38 8.18
CA PHE A 375 0.89 2.68 8.44
C PHE A 375 0.68 4.14 8.86
N PHE A 376 1.54 4.68 9.73
CA PHE A 376 1.40 6.06 10.23
C PHE A 376 1.86 7.11 9.22
N TYR A 377 2.89 6.84 8.45
CA TYR A 377 3.49 7.80 7.50
C TYR A 377 3.08 7.55 6.04
N GLY A 378 2.59 6.36 5.71
CA GLY A 378 2.08 6.01 4.39
C GLY A 378 0.71 6.65 4.12
N GLN A 379 0.40 6.83 2.84
CA GLN A 379 -0.88 7.37 2.39
C GLN A 379 -1.54 6.40 1.41
N SER A 380 -2.87 6.52 1.28
CA SER A 380 -3.67 5.80 0.29
C SER A 380 -3.33 4.30 0.19
N SER A 381 -2.95 3.80 -0.97
CA SER A 381 -2.63 2.40 -1.27
C SER A 381 -1.47 1.84 -0.42
N VAL A 382 -0.47 2.68 -0.07
CA VAL A 382 0.65 2.28 0.80
C VAL A 382 0.18 1.97 2.22
N LYS A 383 -0.81 2.73 2.72
CA LYS A 383 -1.44 2.44 4.02
C LYS A 383 -2.23 1.12 3.98
N GLY A 384 -2.90 0.83 2.86
CA GLY A 384 -3.54 -0.47 2.63
C GLY A 384 -2.55 -1.63 2.67
N PHE A 385 -1.40 -1.48 2.00
CA PHE A 385 -0.28 -2.43 2.06
C PHE A 385 0.19 -2.69 3.50
N ALA A 386 0.45 -1.62 4.26
CA ALA A 386 0.91 -1.73 5.65
C ALA A 386 -0.12 -2.42 6.55
N THR A 387 -1.40 -2.12 6.39
CA THR A 387 -2.50 -2.76 7.13
C THR A 387 -2.55 -4.25 6.84
N THR A 388 -2.50 -4.64 5.56
CA THR A 388 -2.46 -6.05 5.14
C THR A 388 -1.27 -6.79 5.75
N LEU A 389 -0.09 -6.14 5.72
CA LEU A 389 1.14 -6.72 6.26
C LEU A 389 1.03 -6.94 7.78
N MET A 390 0.52 -5.96 8.54
CA MET A 390 0.33 -6.07 9.99
C MET A 390 -0.65 -7.19 10.36
N ILE A 391 -1.81 -7.24 9.69
CA ILE A 391 -2.80 -8.30 9.89
C ILE A 391 -2.17 -9.66 9.57
N GLY A 392 -1.47 -9.76 8.43
CA GLY A 392 -0.78 -10.98 8.02
C GLY A 392 0.25 -11.46 9.04
N ILE A 393 1.06 -10.58 9.61
CA ILE A 393 2.04 -10.93 10.65
C ILE A 393 1.33 -11.50 11.89
N VAL A 394 0.27 -10.85 12.37
CA VAL A 394 -0.49 -11.34 13.53
C VAL A 394 -1.12 -12.71 13.25
N LEU A 395 -1.75 -12.86 12.09
CA LEU A 395 -2.41 -14.13 11.70
C LEU A 395 -1.39 -15.25 11.43
N SER A 396 -0.16 -14.92 11.02
CA SER A 396 0.91 -15.92 10.87
C SER A 396 1.25 -16.63 12.19
N PHE A 397 1.18 -15.92 13.32
CA PHE A 397 1.33 -16.56 14.64
C PHE A 397 0.22 -17.56 14.91
N VAL A 398 -1.02 -17.20 14.61
CA VAL A 398 -2.18 -18.07 14.84
C VAL A 398 -2.09 -19.33 13.97
N THR A 399 -1.77 -19.18 12.70
CA THR A 399 -1.81 -20.27 11.70
C THR A 399 -0.46 -20.98 11.53
N ALA A 400 0.57 -20.26 11.07
CA ALA A 400 1.86 -20.86 10.74
C ALA A 400 2.65 -21.29 12.00
N VAL A 401 2.45 -20.63 13.15
CA VAL A 401 3.12 -21.03 14.39
C VAL A 401 2.24 -21.99 15.20
N TYR A 402 1.11 -21.51 15.73
CA TYR A 402 0.29 -22.32 16.64
C TYR A 402 -0.52 -23.41 15.91
N GLY A 403 -1.11 -23.10 14.75
CA GLY A 403 -1.85 -24.07 13.93
C GLY A 403 -0.95 -25.21 13.44
N THR A 404 0.23 -24.88 12.93
CA THR A 404 1.21 -25.87 12.50
C THR A 404 1.68 -26.75 13.66
N ARG A 405 1.93 -26.17 14.85
CA ARG A 405 2.31 -26.92 16.05
C ARG A 405 1.21 -27.87 16.50
N LEU A 406 -0.06 -27.42 16.45
CA LEU A 406 -1.21 -28.25 16.80
C LEU A 406 -1.30 -29.47 15.87
N LEU A 407 -1.33 -29.25 14.55
CA LEU A 407 -1.43 -30.31 13.55
C LEU A 407 -0.24 -31.28 13.63
N MET A 408 0.98 -30.73 13.69
CA MET A 408 2.19 -31.51 13.83
C MET A 408 2.19 -32.35 15.12
N SER A 409 1.74 -31.76 16.25
CA SER A 409 1.62 -32.45 17.55
C SER A 409 0.70 -33.66 17.48
N LEU A 410 -0.43 -33.55 16.77
CA LEU A 410 -1.36 -34.67 16.61
C LEU A 410 -0.70 -35.84 15.88
N LEU A 411 0.05 -35.56 14.80
CA LEU A 411 0.73 -36.59 14.00
C LEU A 411 1.95 -37.19 14.74
N VAL A 412 2.82 -36.35 15.28
CA VAL A 412 4.05 -36.79 15.97
C VAL A 412 3.71 -37.61 17.22
N ASN A 413 2.79 -37.11 18.06
CA ASN A 413 2.40 -37.84 19.27
C ASN A 413 1.46 -39.05 19.01
N SER A 414 1.05 -39.27 17.74
CA SER A 414 0.37 -40.52 17.35
C SER A 414 1.33 -41.73 17.36
N ARG A 415 2.65 -41.45 17.35
CA ARG A 415 3.75 -42.42 17.24
C ARG A 415 3.79 -43.22 15.95
N TRP A 416 3.07 -42.79 14.91
CA TRP A 416 3.11 -43.45 13.59
C TRP A 416 4.44 -43.22 12.87
N PHE A 417 5.08 -42.10 13.18
CA PHE A 417 6.33 -41.67 12.53
C PHE A 417 7.59 -41.87 13.38
N ASP A 418 7.50 -42.47 14.58
CA ASP A 418 8.60 -42.62 15.56
C ASP A 418 9.92 -43.17 14.94
N LYS A 419 9.82 -44.11 14.00
CA LYS A 419 10.98 -44.77 13.35
C LYS A 419 11.15 -44.34 11.88
N LYS A 420 10.54 -43.21 11.46
CA LYS A 420 10.49 -42.82 10.08
C LYS A 420 11.01 -41.38 9.87
N PRO A 421 12.31 -41.09 10.18
CA PRO A 421 12.87 -39.73 10.03
C PRO A 421 12.87 -39.22 8.59
N GLY A 422 12.82 -40.12 7.60
CA GLY A 422 12.74 -39.76 6.18
C GLY A 422 11.50 -38.94 5.81
N TYR A 423 10.38 -39.04 6.53
CA TYR A 423 9.21 -38.18 6.32
C TYR A 423 9.46 -36.73 6.74
N PHE A 424 10.48 -36.47 7.55
CA PHE A 424 10.93 -35.15 7.96
C PHE A 424 12.13 -34.65 7.13
N GLY A 425 12.46 -35.34 6.04
CA GLY A 425 13.57 -34.97 5.13
C GLY A 425 14.96 -35.31 5.63
N VAL A 426 15.09 -36.15 6.65
CA VAL A 426 16.39 -36.62 7.20
C VAL A 426 16.65 -38.06 6.78
N LYS A 427 17.78 -38.30 6.09
CA LYS A 427 18.23 -39.66 5.72
C LYS A 427 18.84 -40.35 6.94
N LYS A 428 18.73 -41.70 7.00
CA LYS A 428 19.28 -42.49 8.11
C LYS A 428 20.80 -42.32 8.29
N GLU A 429 21.52 -42.14 7.19
CA GLU A 429 22.98 -41.96 7.19
C GLU A 429 23.40 -40.59 7.77
N GLN A 430 22.48 -39.64 7.88
CA GLN A 430 22.72 -38.30 8.44
C GLN A 430 22.50 -38.25 9.96
N ILE A 431 21.99 -39.33 10.56
CA ILE A 431 21.67 -39.39 11.99
C ILE A 431 22.91 -39.83 12.75
N HIS A 432 23.38 -38.94 13.64
CA HIS A 432 24.53 -39.24 14.51
C HIS A 432 24.15 -40.20 15.65
N ASP A 433 25.11 -41.03 16.06
CA ASP A 433 24.90 -41.96 17.20
C ASP A 433 25.15 -41.22 18.52
N LEU A 434 24.07 -40.99 19.29
CA LEU A 434 24.13 -40.34 20.60
C LEU A 434 25.11 -40.97 21.60
N SER A 435 25.43 -42.23 21.43
CA SER A 435 26.39 -42.90 22.31
C SER A 435 27.84 -42.42 22.14
N LYS A 436 28.11 -41.70 21.05
CA LYS A 436 29.41 -41.14 20.66
C LYS A 436 29.46 -39.62 20.80
N ASP A 437 28.42 -38.99 21.35
CA ASP A 437 28.33 -37.54 21.45
C ASP A 437 28.98 -37.06 22.76
N ASP A 438 30.07 -36.30 22.61
CA ASP A 438 30.80 -35.65 23.70
C ASP A 438 30.33 -34.21 23.98
N GLY A 439 29.21 -33.82 23.36
CA GLY A 439 28.63 -32.45 23.47
C GLY A 439 29.31 -31.41 22.59
N THR A 440 30.40 -31.75 21.92
CA THR A 440 31.15 -30.87 20.99
C THR A 440 31.02 -31.30 19.52
N THR A 441 30.20 -32.31 19.25
CA THR A 441 30.05 -32.89 17.91
C THR A 441 29.51 -31.86 16.91
N VAL A 442 30.27 -31.63 15.85
CA VAL A 442 29.86 -30.81 14.70
C VAL A 442 29.06 -31.68 13.72
N LEU A 443 27.81 -31.33 13.48
CA LEU A 443 26.97 -32.05 12.51
C LEU A 443 27.41 -31.76 11.08
N PRO A 444 27.49 -32.75 10.19
CA PRO A 444 27.80 -32.51 8.79
C PRO A 444 26.69 -31.72 8.10
N THR A 445 27.08 -30.70 7.38
CA THR A 445 26.18 -29.84 6.58
C THR A 445 26.43 -30.04 5.09
N ALA A 446 25.48 -29.64 4.24
CA ALA A 446 25.70 -29.67 2.79
C ALA A 446 26.79 -28.69 2.34
N TRP A 447 27.20 -27.77 3.20
CA TRP A 447 28.10 -26.64 2.92
C TRP A 447 29.47 -26.74 3.57
N ASP A 448 29.87 -27.91 4.07
CA ASP A 448 31.15 -28.11 4.79
C ASP A 448 32.38 -27.75 3.97
N LYS A 449 32.27 -27.82 2.64
CA LYS A 449 33.34 -27.42 1.72
C LYS A 449 33.51 -25.91 1.58
N LEU A 450 32.50 -25.11 2.00
CA LEU A 450 32.54 -23.64 1.90
C LEU A 450 33.16 -23.04 3.15
N ASP A 451 34.13 -22.16 2.95
CA ASP A 451 34.70 -21.34 4.02
C ASP A 451 34.34 -19.86 3.79
N PHE A 452 33.27 -19.45 4.43
CA PHE A 452 32.73 -18.07 4.32
C PHE A 452 33.70 -17.02 4.91
N VAL A 453 34.46 -17.41 5.94
CA VAL A 453 35.38 -16.50 6.65
C VAL A 453 36.66 -16.26 5.86
N LYS A 454 37.17 -17.29 5.19
CA LYS A 454 38.38 -17.20 4.36
C LYS A 454 38.26 -16.10 3.29
N TYR A 455 37.12 -16.00 2.65
CA TYR A 455 36.88 -15.07 1.55
C TYR A 455 36.35 -13.70 2.00
N ARG A 456 36.30 -13.38 3.31
CA ARG A 456 35.75 -12.14 3.85
C ARG A 456 36.30 -10.84 3.22
N LYS A 457 37.64 -10.83 2.94
CA LYS A 457 38.26 -9.67 2.28
C LYS A 457 37.71 -9.45 0.87
N ALA A 458 37.49 -10.52 0.11
CA ALA A 458 36.93 -10.44 -1.23
C ALA A 458 35.48 -9.90 -1.18
N PHE A 459 34.67 -10.35 -0.23
CA PHE A 459 33.30 -9.86 -0.05
C PHE A 459 33.27 -8.37 0.35
N PHE A 460 34.13 -7.93 1.28
CA PHE A 460 34.24 -6.51 1.63
C PHE A 460 34.72 -5.67 0.45
N THR A 461 35.71 -6.13 -0.31
CA THR A 461 36.20 -5.43 -1.51
C THR A 461 35.07 -5.33 -2.55
N PHE A 462 34.37 -6.42 -2.82
CA PHE A 462 33.24 -6.46 -3.75
C PHE A 462 32.14 -5.47 -3.34
N SER A 463 31.68 -5.51 -2.08
CA SER A 463 30.68 -4.59 -1.57
C SER A 463 31.16 -3.13 -1.59
N SER A 464 32.43 -2.88 -1.25
CA SER A 464 32.98 -1.51 -1.29
C SER A 464 33.04 -0.96 -2.72
N VAL A 465 33.45 -1.78 -3.68
CA VAL A 465 33.45 -1.40 -5.10
C VAL A 465 32.02 -1.10 -5.58
N LEU A 466 31.07 -1.96 -5.24
CA LEU A 466 29.68 -1.73 -5.58
C LEU A 466 29.14 -0.45 -4.93
N VAL A 467 29.46 -0.18 -3.65
CA VAL A 467 29.05 1.08 -2.97
C VAL A 467 29.63 2.30 -3.70
N ILE A 468 30.89 2.26 -4.13
CA ILE A 468 31.51 3.35 -4.90
C ILE A 468 30.79 3.53 -6.24
N ILE A 469 30.52 2.44 -6.97
CA ILE A 469 29.74 2.47 -8.22
C ILE A 469 28.36 3.07 -7.96
N GLY A 470 27.71 2.67 -6.86
CA GLY A 470 26.40 3.18 -6.45
C GLY A 470 26.42 4.69 -6.18
N ILE A 471 27.41 5.19 -5.44
CA ILE A 471 27.57 6.63 -5.19
C ILE A 471 27.76 7.38 -6.51
N ILE A 472 28.64 6.91 -7.38
CA ILE A 472 28.86 7.50 -8.69
C ILE A 472 27.57 7.50 -9.51
N SER A 473 26.84 6.38 -9.51
CA SER A 473 25.56 6.26 -10.22
C SER A 473 24.54 7.30 -9.72
N VAL A 474 24.34 7.39 -8.43
CA VAL A 474 23.35 8.33 -7.84
C VAL A 474 23.74 9.79 -8.11
N VAL A 475 25.05 10.11 -8.09
CA VAL A 475 25.53 11.49 -8.36
C VAL A 475 25.42 11.84 -9.84
N VAL A 476 25.83 10.92 -10.74
CA VAL A 476 25.88 11.18 -12.20
C VAL A 476 24.50 11.02 -12.83
N PHE A 477 23.86 9.91 -12.57
CA PHE A 477 22.58 9.60 -13.20
C PHE A 477 21.37 10.12 -12.41
N ARG A 478 21.52 10.42 -11.12
CA ARG A 478 20.42 10.83 -10.23
C ARG A 478 19.29 9.77 -10.17
N LEU A 479 18.27 10.00 -9.38
CA LEU A 479 17.07 9.19 -9.33
C LEU A 479 16.01 9.76 -10.28
N ASN A 480 15.23 8.88 -10.89
CA ASN A 480 14.03 9.24 -11.62
C ASN A 480 12.85 9.30 -10.62
N LEU A 481 12.67 10.47 -9.99
CA LEU A 481 11.63 10.66 -8.99
C LEU A 481 10.27 10.80 -9.66
N GLY A 482 9.26 10.09 -9.17
CA GLY A 482 7.87 10.22 -9.58
C GLY A 482 7.25 11.55 -9.17
N ILE A 483 6.05 11.82 -9.68
CA ILE A 483 5.30 13.05 -9.37
C ILE A 483 4.98 13.17 -7.87
N ASP A 484 4.94 12.07 -7.13
CA ASP A 484 4.76 12.05 -5.67
C ASP A 484 5.81 12.89 -4.94
N PHE A 485 7.02 13.03 -5.50
CA PHE A 485 8.13 13.77 -4.92
C PHE A 485 8.48 15.04 -5.68
N THR A 486 8.30 15.05 -7.00
CA THR A 486 8.61 16.19 -7.86
C THR A 486 7.47 17.15 -8.08
N SER A 487 6.23 16.69 -7.81
CA SER A 487 4.97 17.35 -8.16
C SER A 487 4.72 17.37 -9.67
N GLY A 488 3.48 17.57 -10.07
CA GLY A 488 3.10 17.61 -11.48
C GLY A 488 1.91 16.71 -11.79
N THR A 489 1.78 16.34 -13.06
CA THR A 489 0.72 15.45 -13.56
C THR A 489 1.35 14.24 -14.26
N ARG A 490 0.94 13.04 -13.88
CA ARG A 490 1.25 11.78 -14.56
C ARG A 490 0.00 11.25 -15.23
N ILE A 491 0.14 10.88 -16.49
CA ILE A 491 -0.93 10.39 -17.34
C ILE A 491 -0.51 9.05 -17.88
N GLU A 492 -1.30 8.02 -17.66
CA GLU A 492 -1.15 6.70 -18.24
C GLU A 492 -2.21 6.53 -19.32
N ILE A 493 -1.79 6.31 -20.54
CA ILE A 493 -2.61 6.24 -21.73
C ILE A 493 -2.56 4.81 -22.27
N PRO A 494 -3.52 3.93 -21.91
CA PRO A 494 -3.60 2.60 -22.48
C PRO A 494 -4.12 2.70 -23.91
N ALA A 495 -3.53 1.90 -24.81
CA ALA A 495 -3.92 1.81 -26.20
C ALA A 495 -4.17 0.36 -26.60
N ASN A 496 -5.07 0.12 -27.56
CA ASN A 496 -5.39 -1.23 -28.06
C ASN A 496 -4.35 -1.76 -29.07
N HIS A 497 -3.23 -1.06 -29.25
CA HIS A 497 -2.16 -1.38 -30.19
C HIS A 497 -0.82 -0.85 -29.66
N THR A 498 0.27 -1.34 -30.24
CA THR A 498 1.61 -0.84 -29.92
C THR A 498 1.74 0.64 -30.30
N VAL A 499 2.07 1.48 -29.32
CA VAL A 499 2.26 2.93 -29.48
C VAL A 499 3.73 3.32 -29.45
N THR A 500 4.05 4.45 -30.07
CA THR A 500 5.39 5.02 -30.05
C THR A 500 5.45 6.31 -29.26
N GLN A 501 6.62 6.63 -28.71
CA GLN A 501 6.83 7.91 -27.99
C GLN A 501 6.44 9.12 -28.86
N SER A 502 6.81 9.12 -30.13
CA SER A 502 6.50 10.21 -31.07
C SER A 502 5.01 10.34 -31.39
N GLU A 503 4.27 9.22 -31.34
CA GLU A 503 2.82 9.22 -31.50
C GLU A 503 2.15 9.89 -30.30
N ILE A 504 2.45 9.43 -29.10
CA ILE A 504 1.89 10.01 -27.84
C ILE A 504 2.23 11.50 -27.73
N GLN A 505 3.46 11.89 -28.06
CA GLN A 505 3.86 13.31 -28.06
C GLN A 505 3.03 14.16 -29.04
N ARG A 506 2.79 13.65 -30.24
CA ARG A 506 1.94 14.35 -31.23
C ARG A 506 0.50 14.52 -30.73
N GLU A 507 -0.06 13.47 -30.12
CA GLU A 507 -1.42 13.53 -29.58
C GLU A 507 -1.53 14.50 -28.39
N MET A 508 -0.57 14.49 -27.49
CA MET A 508 -0.52 15.44 -26.37
C MET A 508 -0.40 16.89 -26.88
N LYS A 509 0.39 17.11 -27.93
CA LYS A 509 0.50 18.43 -28.57
C LYS A 509 -0.80 18.87 -29.25
N SER A 510 -1.59 17.95 -29.82
CA SER A 510 -2.85 18.26 -30.47
C SER A 510 -3.91 18.84 -29.50
N ILE A 511 -3.81 18.47 -28.22
CA ILE A 511 -4.66 18.99 -27.13
C ILE A 511 -3.98 20.11 -26.33
N ASN A 512 -2.93 20.74 -26.89
CA ASN A 512 -2.17 21.84 -26.27
C ASN A 512 -1.43 21.49 -24.95
N ILE A 513 -1.15 20.22 -24.70
CA ILE A 513 -0.35 19.79 -23.56
C ILE A 513 1.08 19.52 -24.03
N LYS A 514 2.04 20.33 -23.52
CA LYS A 514 3.47 20.19 -23.84
C LYS A 514 4.12 19.21 -22.87
N THR A 515 4.79 18.20 -23.42
CA THR A 515 5.60 17.28 -22.65
C THR A 515 6.73 16.72 -23.52
N ASP A 516 7.90 16.56 -22.92
CA ASP A 516 9.04 15.86 -23.51
C ASP A 516 9.34 14.55 -22.76
N ASP A 517 8.66 14.30 -21.63
CA ASP A 517 8.83 13.11 -20.80
C ASP A 517 7.69 12.11 -21.10
N VAL A 518 7.94 11.25 -22.08
CA VAL A 518 7.04 10.16 -22.49
C VAL A 518 7.82 8.85 -22.47
N VAL A 519 7.32 7.89 -21.70
CA VAL A 519 7.86 6.53 -21.62
C VAL A 519 6.81 5.55 -22.13
N ILE A 520 7.21 4.61 -22.96
CA ILE A 520 6.31 3.53 -23.40
C ILE A 520 6.53 2.33 -22.50
N THR A 521 5.42 1.77 -22.00
CA THR A 521 5.36 0.63 -21.10
C THR A 521 4.36 -0.40 -21.65
N GLY A 522 4.13 -1.47 -20.90
CA GLY A 522 3.24 -2.54 -21.30
C GLY A 522 3.94 -3.69 -22.01
N LYS A 523 3.43 -4.91 -21.83
CA LYS A 523 4.00 -6.12 -22.47
C LYS A 523 3.98 -6.06 -24.00
N GLY A 524 3.06 -5.26 -24.57
CA GLY A 524 2.91 -5.00 -25.99
C GLY A 524 3.42 -3.62 -26.43
N ASN A 525 4.10 -2.85 -25.57
CA ASN A 525 4.35 -1.43 -25.77
C ASN A 525 3.05 -0.66 -26.09
N ASP A 526 1.99 -0.96 -25.35
CA ASP A 526 0.62 -0.52 -25.57
C ASP A 526 0.17 0.55 -24.56
N THR A 527 1.05 1.01 -23.69
CA THR A 527 0.75 2.05 -22.72
C THR A 527 1.75 3.19 -22.79
N GLY A 528 1.27 4.41 -23.04
CA GLY A 528 2.07 5.64 -22.97
C GLY A 528 1.99 6.25 -21.57
N VAL A 529 3.12 6.40 -20.87
CA VAL A 529 3.22 7.13 -19.61
C VAL A 529 3.82 8.50 -19.88
N VAL A 530 3.05 9.54 -19.57
CA VAL A 530 3.40 10.93 -19.82
C VAL A 530 3.50 11.68 -18.50
N ARG A 531 4.57 12.47 -18.34
CA ARG A 531 4.69 13.41 -17.20
C ARG A 531 4.66 14.83 -17.69
N VAL A 532 3.87 15.63 -17.01
CA VAL A 532 3.70 17.06 -17.30
C VAL A 532 4.13 17.87 -16.08
N VAL A 533 4.97 18.87 -16.30
CA VAL A 533 5.37 19.79 -15.23
C VAL A 533 4.18 20.69 -14.90
N GLY A 534 3.81 20.72 -13.62
CA GLY A 534 2.64 21.44 -13.12
C GLY A 534 1.38 20.59 -13.07
N VAL A 535 0.38 21.13 -12.37
CA VAL A 535 -0.92 20.49 -12.16
C VAL A 535 -1.88 20.90 -13.26
N LEU A 536 -2.36 19.96 -14.05
CA LEU A 536 -3.39 20.22 -15.06
C LEU A 536 -4.71 20.59 -14.38
N ASN A 537 -5.42 21.55 -14.95
CA ASN A 537 -6.73 21.95 -14.45
C ASN A 537 -7.83 20.97 -14.89
N LYS A 538 -9.02 21.08 -14.28
CA LYS A 538 -10.15 20.16 -14.53
C LYS A 538 -10.57 20.08 -15.98
N LYS A 539 -10.54 21.21 -16.72
CA LYS A 539 -10.90 21.24 -18.15
C LYS A 539 -9.87 20.53 -19.00
N GLU A 540 -8.59 20.75 -18.73
CA GLU A 540 -7.48 20.08 -19.42
C GLU A 540 -7.55 18.57 -19.22
N ILE A 541 -7.79 18.11 -17.97
CA ILE A 541 -7.95 16.68 -17.65
C ILE A 541 -9.18 16.09 -18.38
N ALA A 542 -10.31 16.81 -18.40
CA ALA A 542 -11.50 16.33 -19.08
C ALA A 542 -11.28 16.20 -20.59
N ASN A 543 -10.71 17.24 -21.23
CA ASN A 543 -10.40 17.21 -22.67
C ASN A 543 -9.42 16.08 -23.02
N LEU A 544 -8.40 15.87 -22.19
CA LEU A 544 -7.44 14.79 -22.35
C LEU A 544 -8.12 13.42 -22.30
N LYS A 545 -8.96 13.20 -21.29
CA LYS A 545 -9.69 11.93 -21.14
C LYS A 545 -10.63 11.66 -22.31
N ASP A 546 -11.40 12.65 -22.69
CA ASP A 546 -12.33 12.54 -23.83
C ASP A 546 -11.54 12.23 -25.13
N HIS A 547 -10.45 12.96 -25.41
CA HIS A 547 -9.61 12.78 -26.61
C HIS A 547 -9.05 11.37 -26.75
N PHE A 548 -8.41 10.86 -25.70
CA PHE A 548 -7.78 9.53 -25.75
C PHE A 548 -8.79 8.39 -25.69
N LYS A 549 -9.92 8.58 -25.00
CA LYS A 549 -11.01 7.62 -25.01
C LYS A 549 -11.60 7.47 -26.40
N ASP A 550 -11.81 8.55 -27.12
CA ASP A 550 -12.32 8.53 -28.50
C ASP A 550 -11.31 7.90 -29.46
N LYS A 551 -10.01 8.12 -29.22
CA LYS A 551 -8.94 7.65 -30.13
C LYS A 551 -8.50 6.23 -29.87
N TYR A 552 -8.31 5.83 -28.62
CA TYR A 552 -7.75 4.53 -28.24
C TYR A 552 -8.78 3.60 -27.58
N GLY A 553 -10.03 4.07 -27.37
CA GLY A 553 -11.11 3.29 -26.78
C GLY A 553 -11.01 3.11 -25.26
N SER A 554 -9.96 3.61 -24.66
CA SER A 554 -9.71 3.50 -23.22
C SER A 554 -9.51 4.88 -22.58
N GLU A 555 -10.04 5.06 -21.36
CA GLU A 555 -9.91 6.32 -20.62
C GLU A 555 -8.55 6.36 -19.90
N PRO A 556 -7.73 7.42 -20.10
CA PRO A 556 -6.45 7.57 -19.42
C PRO A 556 -6.57 7.69 -17.91
N ASN A 557 -5.61 7.11 -17.19
CA ASN A 557 -5.43 7.35 -15.76
C ASN A 557 -4.67 8.67 -15.58
N VAL A 558 -5.17 9.56 -14.73
CA VAL A 558 -4.55 10.86 -14.49
C VAL A 558 -4.33 11.06 -13.00
N SER A 559 -3.07 11.29 -12.62
CA SER A 559 -2.67 11.60 -11.25
C SER A 559 -2.03 12.98 -11.20
N THR A 560 -2.41 13.81 -10.23
CA THR A 560 -1.88 15.15 -10.02
C THR A 560 -1.41 15.33 -8.59
N VAL A 561 -0.25 15.92 -8.41
CA VAL A 561 0.33 16.21 -7.09
C VAL A 561 0.79 17.66 -7.04
N SER A 562 0.23 18.42 -6.08
CA SER A 562 0.67 19.81 -5.87
C SER A 562 2.04 19.87 -5.20
N PRO A 563 2.80 20.98 -5.38
CA PRO A 563 4.12 21.15 -4.79
C PRO A 563 4.14 21.04 -3.26
N THR A 564 3.07 21.43 -2.60
CA THR A 564 2.95 21.33 -1.14
C THR A 564 2.89 19.87 -0.70
N VAL A 565 2.05 19.07 -1.38
CA VAL A 565 1.89 17.65 -1.07
C VAL A 565 3.14 16.87 -1.43
N GLY A 566 3.76 17.10 -2.59
CA GLY A 566 4.99 16.40 -2.97
C GLY A 566 6.13 16.61 -1.97
N LYS A 567 6.34 17.83 -1.48
CA LYS A 567 7.32 18.10 -0.41
C LYS A 567 6.99 17.37 0.90
N GLU A 568 5.73 17.31 1.26
CA GLU A 568 5.28 16.61 2.47
C GLU A 568 5.47 15.11 2.35
N LEU A 569 5.13 14.52 1.20
CA LEU A 569 5.34 13.09 0.91
C LEU A 569 6.82 12.72 0.99
N ALA A 570 7.69 13.51 0.39
CA ALA A 570 9.14 13.32 0.47
C ALA A 570 9.65 13.38 1.91
N LYS A 571 9.20 14.37 2.69
CA LYS A 571 9.55 14.50 4.11
C LYS A 571 9.06 13.28 4.91
N ASN A 572 7.81 12.87 4.73
CA ASN A 572 7.22 11.74 5.43
C ASN A 572 7.93 10.43 5.09
N ALA A 573 8.31 10.21 3.83
CA ALA A 573 9.09 9.06 3.39
C ALA A 573 10.46 8.99 4.10
N MET A 574 11.19 10.12 4.13
CA MET A 574 12.48 10.18 4.83
C MET A 574 12.34 9.97 6.33
N MET A 575 11.30 10.55 6.96
CA MET A 575 11.02 10.34 8.38
C MET A 575 10.64 8.89 8.68
N ALA A 576 9.85 8.26 7.82
CA ALA A 576 9.48 6.87 7.97
C ALA A 576 10.71 5.95 7.96
N ILE A 577 11.60 6.12 7.00
CA ILE A 577 12.85 5.34 6.91
C ILE A 577 13.71 5.58 8.17
N ALA A 578 13.87 6.82 8.61
CA ALA A 578 14.66 7.15 9.79
C ALA A 578 14.07 6.54 11.08
N ILE A 579 12.76 6.68 11.31
CA ILE A 579 12.09 6.17 12.50
C ILE A 579 12.10 4.64 12.52
N ALA A 580 11.83 3.98 11.38
CA ALA A 580 11.90 2.53 11.28
C ALA A 580 13.33 2.02 11.58
N SER A 581 14.34 2.66 10.99
CA SER A 581 15.75 2.32 11.23
C SER A 581 16.13 2.48 12.70
N ILE A 582 15.76 3.61 13.34
CA ILE A 582 16.03 3.86 14.76
C ILE A 582 15.31 2.81 15.64
N GLY A 583 14.03 2.53 15.36
CA GLY A 583 13.26 1.52 16.10
C GLY A 583 13.91 0.14 16.02
N ILE A 584 14.36 -0.26 14.84
CA ILE A 584 15.08 -1.53 14.62
C ILE A 584 16.44 -1.53 15.34
N ILE A 585 17.20 -0.44 15.27
CA ILE A 585 18.48 -0.30 15.99
C ILE A 585 18.28 -0.50 17.49
N ILE A 586 17.29 0.17 18.07
CA ILE A 586 16.97 0.04 19.51
C ILE A 586 16.60 -1.40 19.84
N TYR A 587 15.72 -2.01 19.05
CA TYR A 587 15.29 -3.40 19.28
C TYR A 587 16.47 -4.38 19.23
N VAL A 588 17.30 -4.30 18.18
CA VAL A 588 18.44 -5.20 18.01
C VAL A 588 19.50 -4.98 19.08
N THR A 589 19.73 -3.73 19.51
CA THR A 589 20.67 -3.41 20.59
C THR A 589 20.22 -3.98 21.95
N ILE A 590 18.94 -3.97 22.25
CA ILE A 590 18.38 -4.57 23.46
C ILE A 590 18.49 -6.11 23.40
N ARG A 591 18.28 -6.69 22.23
CA ARG A 591 18.18 -8.14 22.03
C ARG A 591 19.54 -8.83 21.88
N PHE A 592 20.51 -8.14 21.29
CA PHE A 592 21.82 -8.64 20.92
C PHE A 592 22.96 -7.77 21.47
N GLU A 593 24.18 -8.25 21.34
CA GLU A 593 25.40 -7.52 21.68
C GLU A 593 25.56 -6.29 20.76
N PHE A 594 26.14 -5.21 21.28
CA PHE A 594 26.34 -3.93 20.57
C PHE A 594 26.99 -4.09 19.18
N TYR A 595 28.05 -4.90 19.06
CA TYR A 595 28.71 -5.11 17.76
C TYR A 595 27.83 -5.90 16.77
N MET A 596 26.97 -6.80 17.26
CA MET A 596 25.97 -7.48 16.41
C MET A 596 24.93 -6.47 15.90
N ALA A 597 24.44 -5.61 16.77
CA ALA A 597 23.48 -4.57 16.41
C ALA A 597 24.07 -3.59 15.36
N LEU A 598 25.30 -3.13 15.58
CA LEU A 598 25.98 -2.23 14.64
C LEU A 598 26.22 -2.88 13.27
N ALA A 599 26.62 -4.16 13.25
CA ALA A 599 26.84 -4.91 12.01
C ALA A 599 25.52 -5.12 11.24
N ALA A 600 24.44 -5.43 11.95
CA ALA A 600 23.12 -5.57 11.36
C ALA A 600 22.63 -4.25 10.71
N VAL A 601 22.80 -3.13 11.39
CA VAL A 601 22.42 -1.81 10.87
C VAL A 601 23.19 -1.44 9.60
N LEU A 602 24.50 -1.70 9.59
CA LEU A 602 25.32 -1.44 8.40
C LEU A 602 24.91 -2.35 7.22
N ALA A 603 24.53 -3.60 7.48
CA ALA A 603 24.00 -4.47 6.44
C ALA A 603 22.66 -3.96 5.90
N LEU A 604 21.76 -3.45 6.76
CA LEU A 604 20.51 -2.84 6.33
C LEU A 604 20.71 -1.59 5.47
N LEU A 605 21.61 -0.71 5.89
CA LEU A 605 21.96 0.49 5.11
C LEU A 605 22.56 0.14 3.75
N HIS A 606 23.39 -0.90 3.72
CA HIS A 606 23.94 -1.46 2.49
C HIS A 606 22.81 -1.92 1.55
N ASP A 607 21.85 -2.72 2.04
CA ASP A 607 20.76 -3.25 1.22
C ASP A 607 19.86 -2.13 0.69
N ALA A 608 19.46 -1.20 1.54
CA ALA A 608 18.65 -0.05 1.14
C ALA A 608 19.37 0.82 0.09
N PHE A 609 20.69 1.06 0.29
CA PHE A 609 21.50 1.83 -0.66
C PHE A 609 21.59 1.16 -2.04
N PHE A 610 21.71 -0.16 -2.07
CA PHE A 610 21.77 -0.89 -3.34
C PHE A 610 20.45 -0.89 -4.10
N ILE A 611 19.30 -0.96 -3.43
CA ILE A 611 18.01 -0.79 -4.09
C ILE A 611 17.97 0.59 -4.79
N VAL A 612 18.39 1.66 -4.08
CA VAL A 612 18.51 3.02 -4.63
C VAL A 612 19.47 3.06 -5.83
N THR A 613 20.61 2.36 -5.74
CA THR A 613 21.61 2.26 -6.82
C THR A 613 21.03 1.62 -8.08
N VAL A 614 20.31 0.51 -7.94
CA VAL A 614 19.67 -0.18 -9.08
C VAL A 614 18.66 0.75 -9.76
N PHE A 615 17.82 1.46 -8.99
CA PHE A 615 16.86 2.41 -9.53
C PHE A 615 17.53 3.61 -10.22
N SER A 616 18.68 4.08 -9.72
CA SER A 616 19.47 5.12 -10.36
C SER A 616 20.04 4.66 -11.73
N LEU A 617 20.58 3.44 -11.80
CA LEU A 617 21.16 2.86 -13.02
C LEU A 617 20.11 2.53 -14.07
N THR A 618 19.00 1.94 -13.66
CA THR A 618 17.91 1.49 -14.57
C THR A 618 16.95 2.60 -14.93
N LYS A 619 17.02 3.75 -14.26
CA LYS A 619 16.09 4.87 -14.41
C LYS A 619 14.63 4.52 -14.13
N LEU A 620 14.39 3.44 -13.39
CA LEU A 620 13.05 3.11 -12.90
C LEU A 620 12.49 4.24 -12.04
N GLU A 621 11.19 4.44 -12.11
CA GLU A 621 10.52 5.49 -11.36
C GLU A 621 10.50 5.16 -9.86
N VAL A 622 10.92 6.13 -9.04
CA VAL A 622 10.84 6.09 -7.59
C VAL A 622 9.53 6.77 -7.18
N ASP A 623 8.56 6.01 -6.71
CA ASP A 623 7.25 6.44 -6.25
C ASP A 623 7.01 6.08 -4.77
N LEU A 624 5.79 6.27 -4.26
CA LEU A 624 5.44 5.88 -2.89
C LEU A 624 5.52 4.37 -2.66
N THR A 625 5.27 3.56 -3.69
CA THR A 625 5.35 2.09 -3.57
C THR A 625 6.79 1.61 -3.43
N PHE A 626 7.75 2.30 -4.05
CA PHE A 626 9.17 2.08 -3.82
C PHE A 626 9.57 2.26 -2.35
N ILE A 627 9.06 3.31 -1.68
CA ILE A 627 9.31 3.53 -0.24
C ILE A 627 8.75 2.38 0.59
N ALA A 628 7.54 1.89 0.23
CA ALA A 628 6.95 0.73 0.88
C ALA A 628 7.82 -0.53 0.71
N ALA A 629 8.38 -0.75 -0.48
CA ALA A 629 9.30 -1.86 -0.74
C ALA A 629 10.58 -1.75 0.10
N VAL A 630 11.22 -0.57 0.13
CA VAL A 630 12.45 -0.34 0.92
C VAL A 630 12.19 -0.60 2.40
N LEU A 631 11.10 -0.06 2.98
CA LEU A 631 10.76 -0.28 4.38
C LEU A 631 10.44 -1.76 4.68
N THR A 632 9.78 -2.44 3.75
CA THR A 632 9.52 -3.88 3.88
C THR A 632 10.82 -4.68 3.89
N ILE A 633 11.77 -4.34 3.01
CA ILE A 633 13.09 -5.00 2.97
C ILE A 633 13.88 -4.70 4.23
N VAL A 634 13.85 -3.47 4.74
CA VAL A 634 14.48 -3.10 6.03
C VAL A 634 13.94 -3.98 7.16
N GLY A 635 12.61 -4.23 7.19
CA GLY A 635 11.99 -5.14 8.17
C GLY A 635 12.31 -6.62 7.96
N TYR A 636 12.44 -7.05 6.69
CA TYR A 636 12.65 -8.45 6.34
C TYR A 636 14.13 -8.88 6.34
N SER A 637 15.03 -8.06 5.79
CA SER A 637 16.47 -8.38 5.71
C SER A 637 17.08 -8.60 7.09
N ILE A 638 16.65 -7.84 8.10
CA ILE A 638 17.13 -8.01 9.48
C ILE A 638 16.78 -9.39 10.04
N ASN A 639 15.69 -10.03 9.59
CA ASN A 639 15.26 -11.34 10.06
C ASN A 639 16.35 -12.40 9.84
N ASP A 640 16.95 -12.46 8.65
CA ASP A 640 17.99 -13.41 8.35
C ASP A 640 19.28 -13.15 9.15
N THR A 641 19.61 -11.87 9.34
CA THR A 641 20.74 -11.45 10.20
C THR A 641 20.52 -11.85 11.66
N ILE A 642 19.32 -11.65 12.21
CA ILE A 642 18.95 -12.04 13.59
C ILE A 642 19.16 -13.54 13.80
N VAL A 643 18.73 -14.37 12.87
CA VAL A 643 18.85 -15.82 13.02
C VAL A 643 20.29 -16.29 12.89
N THR A 644 21.05 -15.68 12.00
CA THR A 644 22.48 -15.93 11.90
C THR A 644 23.19 -15.57 13.21
N PHE A 645 22.89 -14.42 13.79
CA PHE A 645 23.46 -14.01 15.09
C PHE A 645 22.98 -14.87 16.26
N ASP A 646 21.73 -15.29 16.27
CA ASP A 646 21.23 -16.24 17.27
C ASP A 646 21.99 -17.56 17.23
N ARG A 647 22.30 -18.06 16.02
CA ARG A 647 23.12 -19.28 15.85
C ARG A 647 24.58 -19.08 16.28
N ILE A 648 25.18 -17.94 15.95
CA ILE A 648 26.52 -17.58 16.43
C ILE A 648 26.54 -17.58 17.97
N ARG A 649 25.55 -16.94 18.60
CA ARG A 649 25.43 -16.89 20.07
C ARG A 649 25.24 -18.28 20.69
N GLU A 650 24.43 -19.15 20.07
CA GLU A 650 24.25 -20.53 20.49
C GLU A 650 25.56 -21.32 20.42
N ASN A 651 26.31 -21.17 19.33
CA ASN A 651 27.59 -21.86 19.15
C ASN A 651 28.70 -21.29 20.06
N MET A 652 28.71 -19.98 20.37
CA MET A 652 29.60 -19.39 21.38
C MET A 652 29.40 -19.96 22.78
N GLN A 653 28.17 -20.39 23.12
CA GLN A 653 27.92 -21.08 24.40
C GLN A 653 28.43 -22.52 24.43
N LYS A 654 28.51 -23.19 23.27
CA LYS A 654 29.02 -24.56 23.14
C LYS A 654 30.54 -24.62 23.06
N PHE A 655 31.12 -23.70 22.30
CA PHE A 655 32.56 -23.66 22.03
C PHE A 655 33.16 -22.43 22.73
N LYS A 656 34.21 -22.66 23.53
CA LYS A 656 34.92 -21.56 24.19
C LYS A 656 35.77 -20.79 23.18
N SER A 657 35.51 -19.52 23.00
CA SER A 657 36.25 -18.62 22.11
C SER A 657 37.28 -17.81 22.90
N LYS A 658 38.55 -18.15 22.74
CA LYS A 658 39.67 -17.41 23.34
C LYS A 658 40.46 -16.63 22.28
N THR A 659 40.56 -17.17 21.08
CA THR A 659 41.34 -16.62 19.99
C THR A 659 40.47 -16.14 18.84
N PHE A 660 41.07 -15.37 17.93
CA PHE A 660 40.39 -14.96 16.67
C PHE A 660 40.02 -16.19 15.83
N ASP A 661 40.85 -17.22 15.81
CA ASP A 661 40.61 -18.45 15.02
C ASP A 661 39.45 -19.26 15.59
N ASP A 662 39.28 -19.29 16.92
CA ASP A 662 38.11 -19.89 17.55
C ASP A 662 36.82 -19.17 17.14
N LEU A 663 36.83 -17.81 17.15
CA LEU A 663 35.69 -17.01 16.68
C LEU A 663 35.44 -17.26 15.19
N ALA A 664 36.46 -17.30 14.36
CA ALA A 664 36.37 -17.57 12.93
C ALA A 664 35.74 -18.94 12.67
N PHE A 665 36.13 -19.96 13.43
CA PHE A 665 35.54 -21.29 13.39
C PHE A 665 34.04 -21.24 13.76
N ILE A 666 33.68 -20.59 14.88
CA ILE A 666 32.29 -20.47 15.35
C ILE A 666 31.42 -19.76 14.31
N VAL A 667 31.90 -18.66 13.73
CA VAL A 667 31.16 -17.92 12.69
C VAL A 667 30.97 -18.79 11.45
N ASN A 668 32.04 -19.43 10.97
CA ASN A 668 31.98 -20.26 9.78
C ASN A 668 31.02 -21.45 9.96
N LEU A 669 31.08 -22.10 11.14
CA LEU A 669 30.18 -23.18 11.51
C LEU A 669 28.72 -22.68 11.53
N SER A 670 28.45 -21.55 12.19
CA SER A 670 27.11 -20.98 12.30
C SER A 670 26.54 -20.63 10.95
N LEU A 671 27.34 -20.04 10.05
CA LEU A 671 26.96 -19.76 8.68
C LEU A 671 26.62 -21.02 7.88
N ARG A 672 27.42 -22.07 7.97
CA ARG A 672 27.15 -23.37 7.32
C ARG A 672 25.83 -23.98 7.80
N GLU A 673 25.58 -23.94 9.10
CA GLU A 673 24.36 -24.48 9.72
C GLU A 673 23.11 -23.71 9.35
N THR A 674 23.19 -22.39 9.15
CA THR A 674 22.03 -21.53 8.83
C THR A 674 21.82 -21.34 7.35
N PHE A 675 22.81 -21.56 6.50
CA PHE A 675 22.78 -21.21 5.07
C PHE A 675 21.65 -21.88 4.30
N THR A 676 21.41 -23.19 4.50
CA THR A 676 20.29 -23.91 3.85
C THR A 676 18.96 -23.28 4.22
N ARG A 677 18.78 -22.94 5.48
CA ARG A 677 17.57 -22.28 5.95
C ARG A 677 17.42 -20.90 5.32
N SER A 678 18.45 -20.05 5.36
CA SER A 678 18.45 -18.71 4.76
C SER A 678 18.11 -18.76 3.27
N MET A 679 18.67 -19.71 2.54
CA MET A 679 18.34 -19.89 1.12
C MET A 679 16.88 -20.30 0.92
N ASN A 680 16.36 -21.23 1.72
CA ASN A 680 14.99 -21.70 1.60
C ASN A 680 13.97 -20.61 1.93
N THR A 681 14.22 -19.80 2.97
CA THR A 681 13.34 -18.70 3.38
C THR A 681 13.32 -17.59 2.33
N VAL A 682 14.49 -17.15 1.85
CA VAL A 682 14.57 -16.15 0.79
C VAL A 682 13.93 -16.65 -0.51
N LEU A 683 14.18 -17.91 -0.88
CA LEU A 683 13.66 -18.50 -2.12
C LEU A 683 12.12 -18.52 -2.14
N THR A 684 11.47 -18.85 -1.02
CA THR A 684 9.99 -18.86 -0.95
C THR A 684 9.40 -17.47 -1.15
N VAL A 685 10.03 -16.43 -0.62
CA VAL A 685 9.59 -15.04 -0.83
C VAL A 685 9.94 -14.56 -2.24
N VAL A 686 11.11 -14.90 -2.76
CA VAL A 686 11.52 -14.60 -4.14
C VAL A 686 10.55 -15.22 -5.14
N ILE A 687 10.09 -16.46 -4.94
CA ILE A 687 9.08 -17.09 -5.80
C ILE A 687 7.80 -16.24 -5.86
N ALA A 688 7.31 -15.76 -4.71
CA ALA A 688 6.14 -14.88 -4.65
C ALA A 688 6.35 -13.57 -5.43
N VAL A 689 7.51 -12.92 -5.20
CA VAL A 689 7.83 -11.64 -5.85
C VAL A 689 8.08 -11.78 -7.35
N VAL A 690 8.74 -12.86 -7.78
CA VAL A 690 8.94 -13.17 -9.22
C VAL A 690 7.61 -13.45 -9.91
N ALA A 691 6.69 -14.16 -9.23
CA ALA A 691 5.35 -14.36 -9.78
C ALA A 691 4.60 -13.04 -9.96
N LEU A 692 4.69 -12.12 -8.96
CA LEU A 692 4.13 -10.76 -9.08
C LEU A 692 4.80 -9.95 -10.20
N LEU A 693 6.10 -10.06 -10.37
CA LEU A 693 6.84 -9.35 -11.42
C LEU A 693 6.48 -9.83 -12.84
N LEU A 694 6.32 -11.14 -13.02
CA LEU A 694 6.09 -11.73 -14.35
C LEU A 694 4.61 -11.73 -14.78
N PHE A 695 3.71 -11.94 -13.82
CA PHE A 695 2.28 -12.15 -14.08
C PHE A 695 1.39 -11.07 -13.45
N GLY A 696 1.92 -10.22 -12.56
CA GLY A 696 1.16 -9.17 -11.90
C GLY A 696 0.93 -7.96 -12.79
N SER A 697 0.19 -6.99 -12.26
CA SER A 697 -0.09 -5.70 -12.89
C SER A 697 1.17 -4.85 -13.03
N GLU A 698 1.26 -4.08 -14.11
CA GLU A 698 2.34 -3.12 -14.35
C GLU A 698 2.48 -2.08 -13.23
N SER A 699 1.37 -1.67 -12.63
CA SER A 699 1.36 -0.70 -11.53
C SER A 699 2.17 -1.13 -10.30
N ILE A 700 2.45 -2.44 -10.12
CA ILE A 700 3.27 -2.96 -9.02
C ILE A 700 4.64 -3.50 -9.48
N GLN A 701 5.01 -3.26 -10.74
CA GLN A 701 6.25 -3.79 -11.30
C GLN A 701 7.48 -3.20 -10.60
N ASN A 702 7.55 -1.87 -10.46
CA ASN A 702 8.66 -1.18 -9.78
C ASN A 702 8.78 -1.61 -8.31
N PHE A 703 7.64 -1.75 -7.62
CA PHE A 703 7.58 -2.30 -6.29
C PHE A 703 8.16 -3.73 -6.23
N SER A 704 7.77 -4.60 -7.16
CA SER A 704 8.25 -5.99 -7.22
C SER A 704 9.75 -6.08 -7.53
N ILE A 705 10.26 -5.20 -8.42
CA ILE A 705 11.70 -5.11 -8.70
C ILE A 705 12.48 -4.68 -7.44
N ALA A 706 12.00 -3.64 -6.74
CA ALA A 706 12.65 -3.17 -5.51
C ALA A 706 12.70 -4.26 -4.44
N LEU A 707 11.59 -5.01 -4.26
CA LEU A 707 11.54 -6.15 -3.35
C LEU A 707 12.49 -7.27 -3.77
N LEU A 708 12.51 -7.64 -5.05
CA LEU A 708 13.37 -8.71 -5.56
C LEU A 708 14.85 -8.41 -5.32
N VAL A 709 15.27 -7.19 -5.69
CA VAL A 709 16.64 -6.71 -5.47
C VAL A 709 16.97 -6.73 -3.97
N GLY A 710 16.09 -6.19 -3.13
CA GLY A 710 16.29 -6.13 -1.69
C GLY A 710 16.35 -7.51 -1.02
N LEU A 711 15.54 -8.48 -1.44
CA LEU A 711 15.57 -9.85 -0.93
C LEU A 711 16.89 -10.57 -1.24
N ILE A 712 17.37 -10.44 -2.47
CA ILE A 712 18.66 -11.04 -2.90
C ILE A 712 19.81 -10.41 -2.12
N LEU A 713 19.78 -9.09 -1.96
CA LEU A 713 20.81 -8.34 -1.23
C LEU A 713 20.78 -8.65 0.27
N GLY A 714 19.59 -8.78 0.87
CA GLY A 714 19.43 -9.14 2.29
C GLY A 714 20.03 -10.51 2.63
N ALA A 715 19.83 -11.51 1.74
CA ALA A 715 20.47 -12.80 1.87
C ALA A 715 22.01 -12.70 1.78
N TYR A 716 22.50 -11.87 0.85
CA TYR A 716 23.94 -11.62 0.70
C TYR A 716 24.51 -10.89 1.92
N SER A 717 23.89 -9.79 2.34
CA SER A 717 24.44 -8.93 3.40
C SER A 717 24.48 -9.61 4.76
N SER A 718 23.49 -10.43 5.10
CA SER A 718 23.46 -11.18 6.36
C SER A 718 24.64 -12.15 6.51
N VAL A 719 24.99 -12.88 5.46
CA VAL A 719 26.06 -13.88 5.45
C VAL A 719 27.44 -13.26 5.24
N PHE A 720 27.55 -12.37 4.24
CA PHE A 720 28.85 -11.91 3.74
C PHE A 720 29.29 -10.55 4.28
N ILE A 721 28.36 -9.80 4.93
CA ILE A 721 28.67 -8.49 5.52
C ILE A 721 28.46 -8.52 7.03
N ALA A 722 27.23 -8.72 7.52
CA ALA A 722 26.90 -8.58 8.94
C ALA A 722 27.73 -9.54 9.83
N ALA A 723 27.72 -10.84 9.53
CA ALA A 723 28.47 -11.83 10.29
C ALA A 723 30.00 -11.59 10.25
N GLN A 724 30.51 -11.15 9.10
CA GLN A 724 31.95 -10.90 8.91
C GLN A 724 32.39 -9.59 9.61
N LEU A 725 31.58 -8.53 9.60
CA LEU A 725 31.85 -7.28 10.31
C LEU A 725 31.89 -7.53 11.82
N TRP A 726 30.91 -8.27 12.33
CA TRP A 726 30.90 -8.65 13.74
C TRP A 726 32.15 -9.44 14.13
N LEU A 727 32.56 -10.44 13.33
CA LEU A 727 33.79 -11.23 13.55
C LEU A 727 35.02 -10.34 13.66
N VAL A 728 35.18 -9.37 12.75
CA VAL A 728 36.34 -8.46 12.73
C VAL A 728 36.35 -7.57 13.98
N TRP A 729 35.21 -7.02 14.39
CA TRP A 729 35.14 -6.13 15.55
C TRP A 729 35.28 -6.87 16.85
N LYS A 730 34.63 -8.03 17.02
CA LYS A 730 34.77 -8.87 18.20
C LYS A 730 36.17 -9.41 18.35
N GLY A 731 36.81 -9.82 17.23
CA GLY A 731 38.18 -10.25 17.23
C GLY A 731 39.21 -9.17 17.64
N LYS A 732 38.91 -7.88 17.25
CA LYS A 732 39.72 -6.74 17.72
C LYS A 732 39.52 -6.49 19.22
N GLN A 733 38.32 -6.68 19.73
CA GLN A 733 38.01 -6.56 21.16
C GLN A 733 38.77 -7.62 21.96
N LEU A 734 38.72 -8.90 21.57
CA LEU A 734 39.44 -9.98 22.24
C LEU A 734 40.95 -9.73 22.30
N LYS A 735 41.57 -9.31 21.20
CA LYS A 735 43.00 -8.98 21.18
C LYS A 735 43.36 -7.85 22.16
N ARG A 736 42.52 -6.85 22.32
CA ARG A 736 42.71 -5.78 23.29
C ARG A 736 42.58 -6.26 24.75
N GLU A 737 41.65 -7.18 24.99
CA GLU A 737 41.47 -7.79 26.32
C GLU A 737 42.65 -8.67 26.69
N GLU A 738 43.16 -9.48 25.77
CA GLU A 738 44.37 -10.32 25.91
C GLU A 738 45.62 -9.47 26.20
N GLN A 739 45.83 -8.35 25.48
CA GLN A 739 46.91 -7.42 25.73
C GLN A 739 46.84 -6.80 27.12
N LYS A 740 45.65 -6.38 27.58
CA LYS A 740 45.48 -5.85 28.93
C LYS A 740 45.72 -6.89 30.03
N GLU A 741 45.33 -8.15 29.83
CA GLU A 741 45.65 -9.23 30.76
C GLU A 741 47.16 -9.52 30.84
N VAL A 742 47.89 -9.40 29.75
CA VAL A 742 49.34 -9.55 29.69
C VAL A 742 50.04 -8.35 30.38
N GLU A 743 49.55 -7.14 30.17
CA GLU A 743 50.08 -5.92 30.82
C GLU A 743 49.76 -5.84 32.32
N SER A 744 48.73 -6.55 32.80
CA SER A 744 48.33 -6.60 34.21
C SER A 744 49.01 -7.71 35.02
N LYS A 745 49.68 -8.67 34.35
CA LYS A 745 50.53 -9.71 34.94
C LYS A 745 52.00 -9.33 34.90
#